data_811043f8ea7475bf508edde87ea1d3ce
#
_entry.id   811043f8ea7475bf508edde87ea1d3ce
#
_cell.length_a   1.000
_cell.length_b   1.000
_cell.length_c   1.000
_cell.angle_alpha   90.00
_cell.angle_beta   90.00
_cell.angle_gamma   90.00
#
_symmetry.space_group_name_H-M   'P 1'
#
loop_
_entity.id
_entity.type
_entity.pdbx_description
1 polymer ?
#
loop_
_entity_poly.entity_id
_entity_poly.type
_entity_poly.pdbx_seq_one_letter_code
_entity_poly.pdbx_strand_id
1 'polypeptide(L)'
;MAQRTATRLLIIGWDAADWILINRLFGAGKMPNLRRLVDVGARADLGTLEPKLSPLLWTSITTGKTADKHGVLNFVEPKPDGSGLQVSSSTTRKTKALWNILSQNGLATNVVGWYASHPAEPIKGSVVTNLLQEGEPAAESSTWPMVPGAVHPVSAVDAIAAARQRARGFPRERLRELLPKVDDVGAGDARVQQLVKLMAYAASIEGAAIAALSRGRAWDATMVFFDAIDTVGHHFMQFVAPKMAHVSEREQRIFGGVMDRVYEWHDAALGRILAAAGSDVTVMLLSDHGFHSDHLRPNLSELPPERRMELESSWHRPQGVLVMSGAGVKRGAEIASPTILDIAPTALALLGLGAGEDFDGRVLAEALTGETPVRLPSWDAIDGDAGLHPPEMRQDPFEAADALQQLVDLGYMAALPADAQGQVDLVRRESLFNLGVAVMSRRRPQDAIAHFEWLVGHRPSEARYAMCLANCMLSLGRFADAAKVAESFLSIDPSNLDAQLARAAALTLSGDGASARAQIDVIERAVRTRPEMALSLANILAIAGRCAEARSYYEVARKRNPRDPGAHVGLARMQLALGGFEESAGHALDALEITQALPEAHAVLGAALAWYGDEANAKSSLAFALRHDSGQLDAERWMALVCERLGDVERAQTARARVASFLATIAVLPKDAPFGPADFAKKHGLAAI
;
A
#
# COMPACT_ATOMS: atom_id res chain seq x y z
N MET A 1 14.11 26.36 -14.34
CA MET A 1 13.07 25.93 -13.39
C MET A 1 11.73 26.29 -14.02
N ALA A 2 10.76 25.38 -14.01
CA ALA A 2 9.40 25.68 -14.43
C ALA A 2 8.74 26.66 -13.44
N GLN A 3 7.63 27.27 -13.84
CA GLN A 3 6.91 28.19 -12.96
C GLN A 3 6.30 27.43 -11.79
N ARG A 4 6.60 27.83 -10.56
CA ARG A 4 5.95 27.33 -9.35
C ARG A 4 4.46 27.65 -9.39
N THR A 5 3.61 26.64 -9.24
CA THR A 5 2.14 26.79 -9.29
C THR A 5 1.51 26.81 -7.90
N ALA A 6 2.11 26.15 -6.92
CA ALA A 6 1.70 26.21 -5.51
C ALA A 6 2.56 27.22 -4.75
N THR A 7 1.94 28.25 -4.16
CA THR A 7 2.65 29.22 -3.30
C THR A 7 3.16 28.54 -2.04
N ARG A 8 2.33 27.72 -1.41
CA ARG A 8 2.65 26.88 -0.25
C ARG A 8 2.01 25.52 -0.43
N LEU A 9 2.69 24.46 0.02
CA LEU A 9 2.22 23.08 -0.09
C LEU A 9 2.05 22.46 1.30
N LEU A 10 0.86 21.94 1.59
CA LEU A 10 0.54 21.18 2.80
C LEU A 10 0.29 19.72 2.43
N ILE A 11 1.13 18.83 2.90
CA ILE A 11 0.98 17.38 2.72
C ILE A 11 0.53 16.78 4.04
N ILE A 12 -0.61 16.09 4.03
CA ILE A 12 -1.17 15.44 5.22
C ILE A 12 -1.28 13.94 4.96
N GLY A 13 -0.56 13.15 5.74
CA GLY A 13 -0.63 11.71 5.75
C GLY A 13 -1.61 11.21 6.82
N TRP A 14 -2.57 10.39 6.42
CA TRP A 14 -3.46 9.64 7.30
C TRP A 14 -3.24 8.15 7.06
N ASP A 15 -2.47 7.49 7.93
CA ASP A 15 -2.16 6.07 7.79
C ASP A 15 -3.44 5.23 7.75
N ALA A 16 -3.55 4.34 6.79
CA ALA A 16 -4.67 3.42 6.59
C ALA A 16 -6.06 4.07 6.36
N ALA A 17 -6.14 5.35 5.99
CA ALA A 17 -7.42 5.94 5.66
C ALA A 17 -8.04 5.30 4.41
N ASP A 18 -9.37 5.08 4.45
CA ASP A 18 -10.09 4.31 3.44
C ASP A 18 -11.34 5.01 2.93
N TRP A 19 -11.52 5.01 1.61
CA TRP A 19 -12.71 5.59 0.98
C TRP A 19 -14.03 4.92 1.38
N ILE A 20 -14.04 3.65 1.80
CA ILE A 20 -15.27 2.98 2.23
C ILE A 20 -15.86 3.70 3.45
N LEU A 21 -15.04 3.92 4.48
CA LEU A 21 -15.48 4.65 5.68
C LEU A 21 -15.72 6.13 5.40
N ILE A 22 -14.84 6.79 4.65
CA ILE A 22 -14.98 8.21 4.29
C ILE A 22 -16.27 8.44 3.51
N ASN A 23 -16.57 7.66 2.47
CA ASN A 23 -17.80 7.82 1.68
C ASN A 23 -19.07 7.57 2.52
N ARG A 24 -19.02 6.59 3.43
CA ARG A 24 -20.12 6.37 4.39
C ARG A 24 -20.34 7.58 5.29
N LEU A 25 -19.28 8.16 5.82
CA LEU A 25 -19.33 9.36 6.67
C LEU A 25 -19.77 10.60 5.88
N PHE A 26 -19.33 10.74 4.62
CA PHE A 26 -19.85 11.78 3.72
C PHE A 26 -21.35 11.66 3.50
N GLY A 27 -21.86 10.44 3.29
CA GLY A 27 -23.30 10.18 3.18
C GLY A 27 -24.09 10.53 4.45
N ALA A 28 -23.45 10.46 5.62
CA ALA A 28 -24.01 10.87 6.90
C ALA A 28 -23.84 12.37 7.22
N GLY A 29 -23.33 13.17 6.30
CA GLY A 29 -23.07 14.61 6.49
C GLY A 29 -21.89 14.90 7.44
N LYS A 30 -21.01 13.92 7.62
CA LYS A 30 -19.81 14.01 8.45
C LYS A 30 -18.58 14.39 7.61
N MET A 31 -17.47 14.75 8.27
CA MET A 31 -16.19 15.11 7.65
C MET A 31 -16.31 16.31 6.65
N PRO A 32 -16.85 17.46 7.08
CA PRO A 32 -17.09 18.60 6.18
C PRO A 32 -15.80 19.23 5.64
N ASN A 33 -14.67 19.17 6.35
CA ASN A 33 -13.42 19.77 5.92
C ASN A 33 -12.80 19.00 4.75
N LEU A 34 -12.73 17.66 4.85
CA LEU A 34 -12.27 16.80 3.77
C LEU A 34 -13.24 16.86 2.57
N ARG A 35 -14.54 16.86 2.84
CA ARG A 35 -15.56 16.96 1.79
C ARG A 35 -15.36 18.21 0.95
N ARG A 36 -15.10 19.36 1.59
CA ARG A 36 -14.82 20.62 0.88
C ARG A 36 -13.59 20.51 -0.03
N LEU A 37 -12.50 19.89 0.43
CA LEU A 37 -11.29 19.68 -0.39
C LEU A 37 -11.60 18.80 -1.61
N VAL A 38 -12.37 17.73 -1.43
CA VAL A 38 -12.81 16.85 -2.52
C VAL A 38 -13.68 17.58 -3.54
N ASP A 39 -14.64 18.40 -3.09
CA ASP A 39 -15.59 19.09 -3.97
C ASP A 39 -14.93 20.15 -4.88
N VAL A 40 -13.80 20.73 -4.45
CA VAL A 40 -13.08 21.76 -5.23
C VAL A 40 -11.76 21.29 -5.80
N GLY A 41 -11.34 20.08 -5.50
CA GLY A 41 -10.07 19.50 -5.93
C GLY A 41 -10.21 18.30 -6.86
N ALA A 42 -9.24 17.41 -6.80
CA ALA A 42 -9.21 16.10 -7.44
C ALA A 42 -9.07 15.01 -6.36
N ARG A 43 -9.66 13.86 -6.58
CA ARG A 43 -9.53 12.68 -5.70
C ARG A 43 -9.22 11.43 -6.50
N ALA A 44 -8.54 10.47 -5.88
CA ALA A 44 -8.30 9.15 -6.46
C ALA A 44 -8.12 8.07 -5.37
N ASP A 45 -8.22 6.82 -5.78
CA ASP A 45 -7.69 5.69 -5.04
C ASP A 45 -6.17 5.68 -5.22
N LEU A 46 -5.40 5.68 -4.14
CA LEU A 46 -3.94 5.70 -4.17
C LEU A 46 -3.40 4.28 -3.98
N GLY A 47 -2.74 3.74 -5.00
CA GLY A 47 -2.15 2.41 -4.95
C GLY A 47 -0.96 2.34 -4.00
N THR A 48 -0.91 1.30 -3.18
CA THR A 48 0.20 1.02 -2.26
C THR A 48 1.30 0.18 -2.90
N LEU A 49 2.34 -0.13 -2.12
CA LEU A 49 3.39 -1.09 -2.44
C LEU A 49 3.32 -2.30 -1.50
N GLU A 50 4.05 -3.36 -1.86
CA GLU A 50 4.27 -4.51 -0.98
C GLU A 50 5.74 -4.53 -0.51
N PRO A 51 5.98 -4.97 0.74
CA PRO A 51 4.98 -5.26 1.77
C PRO A 51 4.36 -3.98 2.34
N LYS A 52 3.11 -4.08 2.82
CA LYS A 52 2.39 -2.94 3.43
C LYS A 52 2.90 -2.68 4.85
N LEU A 53 4.06 -2.03 4.94
CA LEU A 53 4.71 -1.65 6.19
C LEU A 53 4.92 -0.14 6.21
N SER A 54 4.31 0.53 7.18
CA SER A 54 4.26 2.00 7.24
C SER A 54 5.64 2.68 7.12
N PRO A 55 6.75 2.26 7.78
CA PRO A 55 8.04 2.90 7.59
C PRO A 55 8.56 2.84 6.16
N LEU A 56 8.37 1.68 5.49
CA LEU A 56 8.74 1.47 4.09
C LEU A 56 7.89 2.35 3.17
N LEU A 57 6.57 2.34 3.36
CA LEU A 57 5.62 3.06 2.51
C LEU A 57 5.76 4.57 2.67
N TRP A 58 5.82 5.08 3.91
CA TRP A 58 5.96 6.51 4.18
C TRP A 58 7.34 7.07 3.78
N THR A 59 8.39 6.23 3.77
CA THR A 59 9.67 6.59 3.17
C THR A 59 9.58 6.62 1.64
N SER A 60 8.90 5.66 1.02
CA SER A 60 8.66 5.63 -0.43
C SER A 60 7.86 6.87 -0.89
N ILE A 61 6.85 7.31 -0.12
CA ILE A 61 6.08 8.53 -0.37
C ILE A 61 6.98 9.77 -0.47
N THR A 62 7.93 9.90 0.45
CA THR A 62 8.77 11.10 0.54
C THR A 62 9.99 11.08 -0.36
N THR A 63 10.41 9.91 -0.82
CA THR A 63 11.57 9.76 -1.71
C THR A 63 11.18 9.59 -3.17
N GLY A 64 9.93 9.16 -3.46
CA GLY A 64 9.50 8.75 -4.79
C GLY A 64 10.22 7.49 -5.30
N LYS A 65 10.84 6.73 -4.40
CA LYS A 65 11.69 5.57 -4.69
C LYS A 65 11.22 4.34 -3.92
N THR A 66 11.55 3.17 -4.43
CA THR A 66 11.26 1.88 -3.80
C THR A 66 12.28 1.52 -2.72
N ALA A 67 11.95 0.54 -1.89
CA ALA A 67 12.70 0.17 -0.70
C ALA A 67 14.15 -0.27 -0.97
N ASP A 68 14.40 -0.90 -2.12
CA ASP A 68 15.76 -1.26 -2.58
C ASP A 68 16.67 -0.04 -2.80
N LYS A 69 16.08 1.11 -3.12
CA LYS A 69 16.80 2.38 -3.31
C LYS A 69 16.92 3.19 -2.02
N HIS A 70 15.81 3.35 -1.26
CA HIS A 70 15.87 4.20 -0.06
C HIS A 70 16.34 3.47 1.19
N GLY A 71 16.34 2.14 1.24
CA GLY A 71 16.97 1.32 2.27
C GLY A 71 16.23 1.13 3.58
N VAL A 72 15.06 1.75 3.79
CA VAL A 72 14.20 1.52 4.96
C VAL A 72 13.31 0.32 4.66
N LEU A 73 13.52 -0.79 5.37
CA LEU A 73 12.93 -2.09 5.05
C LEU A 73 11.98 -2.62 6.13
N ASN A 74 12.06 -2.06 7.34
CA ASN A 74 11.30 -2.52 8.50
C ASN A 74 11.17 -1.38 9.52
N PHE A 75 10.39 -1.58 10.57
CA PHE A 75 10.28 -0.68 11.72
C PHE A 75 11.59 -0.55 12.49
N VAL A 76 12.36 -1.62 12.50
CA VAL A 76 13.63 -1.74 13.23
C VAL A 76 14.73 -2.30 12.33
N GLU A 77 15.95 -2.01 12.71
CA GLU A 77 17.16 -2.52 12.07
C GLU A 77 18.19 -2.94 13.10
N PRO A 78 19.15 -3.80 12.76
CA PRO A 78 20.29 -4.09 13.63
C PRO A 78 21.13 -2.83 13.89
N LYS A 79 21.55 -2.62 15.13
CA LYS A 79 22.57 -1.62 15.42
C LYS A 79 23.84 -1.90 14.60
N PRO A 80 24.59 -0.88 14.18
CA PRO A 80 25.80 -1.06 13.36
C PRO A 80 26.85 -1.96 14.03
N ASP A 81 26.94 -1.94 15.36
CA ASP A 81 27.87 -2.76 16.14
C ASP A 81 27.36 -4.18 16.43
N GLY A 82 26.14 -4.51 16.00
CA GLY A 82 25.50 -5.80 16.25
C GLY A 82 25.06 -6.05 17.69
N SER A 83 25.08 -5.04 18.57
CA SER A 83 24.75 -5.19 20.00
C SER A 83 23.26 -5.36 20.28
N GLY A 84 22.39 -5.22 19.26
CA GLY A 84 20.93 -5.30 19.38
C GLY A 84 20.22 -4.59 18.24
N LEU A 85 19.01 -4.08 18.53
CA LEU A 85 18.15 -3.41 17.56
C LEU A 85 18.05 -1.91 17.83
N GLN A 86 17.76 -1.17 16.79
CA GLN A 86 17.35 0.23 16.84
C GLN A 86 16.13 0.45 15.92
N VAL A 87 15.36 1.51 16.16
CA VAL A 87 14.26 1.91 15.28
C VAL A 87 14.82 2.44 13.98
N SER A 88 14.17 2.11 12.85
CA SER A 88 14.52 2.68 11.55
C SER A 88 14.44 4.20 11.58
N SER A 89 15.49 4.87 11.13
CA SER A 89 15.79 6.26 11.44
C SER A 89 16.05 7.10 10.18
N SER A 90 16.21 8.41 10.34
CA SER A 90 16.62 9.30 9.25
C SER A 90 18.01 8.90 8.68
N THR A 91 18.84 8.25 9.49
CA THR A 91 20.17 7.77 9.08
C THR A 91 20.15 6.39 8.41
N THR A 92 19.06 5.63 8.52
CA THR A 92 18.82 4.40 7.74
C THR A 92 18.58 4.73 6.28
N ARG A 93 17.95 5.87 6.01
CA ARG A 93 17.58 6.28 4.65
C ARG A 93 18.83 6.60 3.82
N LYS A 94 18.94 5.97 2.65
CA LYS A 94 20.09 6.08 1.73
C LYS A 94 19.95 7.19 0.69
N THR A 95 18.76 7.77 0.54
CA THR A 95 18.41 8.76 -0.49
C THR A 95 17.81 10.01 0.14
N LYS A 96 17.84 11.14 -0.56
CA LYS A 96 17.19 12.37 -0.13
C LYS A 96 15.67 12.20 -0.09
N ALA A 97 15.05 12.59 1.02
CA ALA A 97 13.62 12.76 1.10
C ALA A 97 13.19 14.12 0.50
N LEU A 98 11.91 14.31 0.28
CA LEU A 98 11.34 15.54 -0.25
C LEU A 98 11.82 16.78 0.51
N TRP A 99 11.82 16.75 1.84
CA TRP A 99 12.29 17.88 2.66
C TRP A 99 13.77 18.19 2.49
N ASN A 100 14.61 17.18 2.22
CA ASN A 100 16.04 17.39 1.92
C ASN A 100 16.22 18.09 0.56
N ILE A 101 15.48 17.65 -0.44
CA ILE A 101 15.48 18.26 -1.77
C ILE A 101 14.99 19.72 -1.70
N LEU A 102 13.91 19.97 -0.95
CA LEU A 102 13.38 21.32 -0.74
C LEU A 102 14.38 22.21 0.00
N SER A 103 15.00 21.74 1.09
CA SER A 103 16.03 22.45 1.83
C SER A 103 17.20 22.84 0.95
N GLN A 104 17.70 21.91 0.14
CA GLN A 104 18.82 22.13 -0.80
C GLN A 104 18.48 23.22 -1.84
N ASN A 105 17.20 23.37 -2.20
CA ASN A 105 16.73 24.41 -3.10
C ASN A 105 16.29 25.70 -2.37
N GLY A 106 16.65 25.82 -1.11
CA GLY A 106 16.38 27.01 -0.30
C GLY A 106 14.91 27.18 0.13
N LEU A 107 14.07 26.14 -0.03
CA LEU A 107 12.68 26.13 0.40
C LEU A 107 12.55 25.69 1.88
N ALA A 108 11.82 26.47 2.67
CA ALA A 108 11.62 26.19 4.08
C ALA A 108 10.53 25.14 4.27
N THR A 109 10.86 24.04 4.97
CA THR A 109 9.96 22.90 5.14
C THR A 109 9.76 22.54 6.60
N ASN A 110 8.50 22.36 7.02
CA ASN A 110 8.16 21.76 8.30
C ASN A 110 7.79 20.29 8.11
N VAL A 111 8.33 19.41 8.96
CA VAL A 111 8.03 17.98 8.99
C VAL A 111 7.58 17.61 10.39
N VAL A 112 6.43 16.96 10.53
CA VAL A 112 5.85 16.62 11.84
C VAL A 112 5.38 15.17 11.86
N GLY A 113 5.95 14.37 12.74
CA GLY A 113 5.54 13.00 13.04
C GLY A 113 5.92 11.96 12.01
N TRP A 114 6.63 12.31 10.93
CA TRP A 114 6.89 11.39 9.82
C TRP A 114 7.76 10.21 10.23
N TYR A 115 7.47 9.01 9.68
CA TYR A 115 8.30 7.82 9.93
C TYR A 115 9.74 8.04 9.46
N ALA A 116 10.68 7.38 10.15
CA ALA A 116 12.12 7.46 9.88
C ALA A 116 12.62 8.92 9.78
N SER A 117 12.11 9.81 10.65
CA SER A 117 12.55 11.21 10.73
C SER A 117 13.44 11.50 11.94
N HIS A 118 13.60 10.55 12.87
CA HIS A 118 14.51 10.69 14.01
C HIS A 118 15.90 10.14 13.65
N PRO A 119 16.99 10.78 14.12
CA PRO A 119 17.05 12.12 14.68
C PRO A 119 16.67 13.22 13.66
N ALA A 120 16.15 14.34 14.16
CA ALA A 120 15.67 15.45 13.36
C ALA A 120 16.80 16.04 12.49
N GLU A 121 16.65 15.97 11.19
CA GLU A 121 17.62 16.49 10.23
C GLU A 121 17.66 18.02 10.26
N PRO A 122 18.86 18.65 10.15
CA PRO A 122 19.04 20.10 10.22
C PRO A 122 18.65 20.81 8.90
N ILE A 123 17.42 20.61 8.43
CA ILE A 123 16.91 21.21 7.21
C ILE A 123 16.58 22.69 7.35
N LYS A 124 16.39 23.39 6.26
CA LYS A 124 15.83 24.74 6.27
C LYS A 124 14.34 24.68 6.65
N GLY A 125 14.03 24.90 7.93
CA GLY A 125 12.67 24.81 8.47
C GLY A 125 12.61 24.22 9.85
N SER A 126 11.70 23.26 10.08
CA SER A 126 11.61 22.54 11.34
C SER A 126 11.27 21.05 11.14
N VAL A 127 11.82 20.20 11.98
CA VAL A 127 11.48 18.78 12.06
C VAL A 127 11.05 18.46 13.49
N VAL A 128 9.89 17.86 13.64
CA VAL A 128 9.40 17.21 14.84
C VAL A 128 9.25 15.73 14.50
N THR A 129 10.08 14.89 15.10
CA THR A 129 10.18 13.49 14.70
C THR A 129 9.03 12.63 15.21
N ASN A 130 8.94 11.41 14.71
CA ASN A 130 8.00 10.40 15.17
C ASN A 130 8.21 9.96 16.64
N LEU A 131 9.31 10.34 17.29
CA LEU A 131 9.55 10.08 18.72
C LEU A 131 9.05 11.21 19.64
N LEU A 132 8.14 12.07 19.17
CA LEU A 132 7.57 13.19 19.91
C LEU A 132 6.98 12.79 21.27
N GLN A 133 6.40 11.62 21.38
CA GLN A 133 5.66 11.10 22.55
C GLN A 133 6.49 10.16 23.42
N GLU A 134 7.69 9.83 22.99
CA GLU A 134 8.55 8.86 23.66
C GLU A 134 8.90 9.34 25.09
N GLY A 135 8.99 8.38 26.03
CA GLY A 135 9.37 8.63 27.43
C GLY A 135 8.31 9.38 28.24
N GLU A 136 7.01 9.22 27.93
CA GLU A 136 5.95 9.80 28.76
C GLU A 136 6.04 9.22 30.19
N PRO A 137 6.24 10.06 31.23
CA PRO A 137 6.45 9.57 32.58
C PRO A 137 5.16 8.99 33.17
N ALA A 138 5.33 7.95 33.99
CA ALA A 138 4.22 7.29 34.66
C ALA A 138 3.46 8.21 35.64
N ALA A 139 4.10 9.21 36.22
CA ALA A 139 3.46 10.17 37.14
C ALA A 139 3.10 11.47 36.40
N GLU A 140 1.86 11.93 36.55
CA GLU A 140 1.35 13.16 35.90
C GLU A 140 2.14 14.41 36.31
N SER A 141 2.59 14.46 37.54
CA SER A 141 3.38 15.58 38.11
C SER A 141 4.85 15.58 37.67
N SER A 142 5.34 14.51 37.02
CA SER A 142 6.73 14.43 36.58
C SER A 142 6.97 15.28 35.36
N THR A 143 8.18 15.85 35.26
CA THR A 143 8.63 16.51 34.04
C THR A 143 8.70 15.48 32.89
N TRP A 144 8.38 15.93 31.71
CA TRP A 144 8.46 15.12 30.49
C TRP A 144 9.44 15.76 29.52
N PRO A 145 10.72 15.47 29.59
CA PRO A 145 11.72 16.07 28.72
C PRO A 145 11.48 15.63 27.26
N MET A 146 11.89 16.46 26.31
CA MET A 146 11.93 16.06 24.91
C MET A 146 13.08 15.10 24.69
N VAL A 147 12.86 14.05 23.92
CA VAL A 147 13.91 13.12 23.47
C VAL A 147 15.01 13.92 22.76
N PRO A 148 16.29 13.70 23.08
CA PRO A 148 17.39 14.33 22.35
C PRO A 148 17.29 14.08 20.85
N GLY A 149 17.46 15.11 20.04
CA GLY A 149 17.32 14.98 18.58
C GLY A 149 15.89 14.86 18.04
N ALA A 150 14.85 14.93 18.89
CA ALA A 150 13.46 14.82 18.39
C ALA A 150 12.96 16.10 17.70
N VAL A 151 13.61 17.25 17.91
CA VAL A 151 13.14 18.54 17.34
C VAL A 151 14.31 19.35 16.78
N HIS A 152 14.16 19.80 15.53
CA HIS A 152 15.00 20.80 14.89
C HIS A 152 14.15 22.00 14.46
N PRO A 153 14.64 23.25 14.62
CA PRO A 153 15.81 23.66 15.39
C PRO A 153 15.55 23.56 16.90
N VAL A 154 16.61 23.51 17.70
CA VAL A 154 16.51 23.41 19.17
C VAL A 154 15.65 24.52 19.77
N SER A 155 15.63 25.70 19.18
CA SER A 155 14.75 26.83 19.59
C SER A 155 13.24 26.53 19.43
N ALA A 156 12.84 25.41 18.87
CA ALA A 156 11.45 24.97 18.77
C ALA A 156 11.02 24.04 19.92
N VAL A 157 11.98 23.49 20.67
CA VAL A 157 11.74 22.42 21.65
C VAL A 157 10.67 22.82 22.68
N ASP A 158 10.75 23.99 23.29
CA ASP A 158 9.81 24.40 24.33
C ASP A 158 8.37 24.53 23.79
N ALA A 159 8.21 25.13 22.61
CA ALA A 159 6.90 25.30 21.97
C ALA A 159 6.28 23.94 21.58
N ILE A 160 7.10 23.03 21.09
CA ILE A 160 6.64 21.68 20.72
C ILE A 160 6.36 20.85 21.97
N ALA A 161 7.19 20.93 23.01
CA ALA A 161 6.95 20.26 24.28
C ALA A 161 5.63 20.72 24.95
N ALA A 162 5.32 22.01 24.89
CA ALA A 162 4.05 22.55 25.38
C ALA A 162 2.83 22.10 24.59
N ALA A 163 3.00 21.69 23.34
CA ALA A 163 1.92 21.19 22.48
C ALA A 163 1.60 19.70 22.70
N ARG A 164 2.44 18.96 23.44
CA ARG A 164 2.20 17.54 23.71
C ARG A 164 0.99 17.31 24.61
N GLN A 165 0.17 16.34 24.26
CA GLN A 165 -0.94 15.86 25.09
C GLN A 165 -0.53 14.58 25.80
N ARG A 166 -0.63 14.56 27.13
CA ARG A 166 -0.41 13.34 27.91
C ARG A 166 -1.58 12.37 27.75
N ALA A 167 -1.28 11.08 27.69
CA ALA A 167 -2.29 10.04 27.80
C ALA A 167 -2.96 10.05 29.19
N ARG A 168 -2.15 10.19 30.25
CA ARG A 168 -2.66 10.48 31.59
C ARG A 168 -3.16 11.92 31.64
N GLY A 169 -4.37 12.11 32.13
CA GLY A 169 -5.01 13.44 32.10
C GLY A 169 -5.64 13.78 30.74
N PHE A 170 -5.79 12.79 29.84
CA PHE A 170 -6.61 12.98 28.64
C PHE A 170 -8.03 13.40 29.05
N PRO A 171 -8.56 14.53 28.53
CA PRO A 171 -9.82 15.07 29.00
C PRO A 171 -10.97 14.07 28.83
N ARG A 172 -11.72 13.79 29.90
CA ARG A 172 -12.82 12.80 29.88
C ARG A 172 -13.92 13.18 28.89
N GLU A 173 -14.15 14.47 28.65
CA GLU A 173 -15.08 14.96 27.64
C GLU A 173 -14.62 14.56 26.24
N ARG A 174 -13.35 14.74 25.90
CA ARG A 174 -12.80 14.27 24.62
C ARG A 174 -12.88 12.74 24.48
N LEU A 175 -12.64 12.02 25.58
CA LEU A 175 -12.81 10.58 25.56
C LEU A 175 -14.28 10.17 25.31
N ARG A 176 -15.26 10.90 25.86
CA ARG A 176 -16.69 10.68 25.57
C ARG A 176 -17.07 11.02 24.14
N GLU A 177 -16.41 11.97 23.49
CA GLU A 177 -16.59 12.22 22.06
C GLU A 177 -16.16 11.00 21.22
N LEU A 178 -15.05 10.35 21.57
CA LEU A 178 -14.53 9.17 20.90
C LEU A 178 -15.29 7.88 21.27
N LEU A 179 -15.66 7.76 22.54
CA LEU A 179 -16.33 6.60 23.13
C LEU A 179 -17.50 7.06 24.01
N PRO A 180 -18.67 7.38 23.42
CA PRO A 180 -19.82 7.91 24.17
C PRO A 180 -20.29 7.03 25.32
N LYS A 181 -20.04 5.72 25.23
CA LYS A 181 -20.42 4.73 26.25
C LYS A 181 -19.25 4.31 27.15
N VAL A 182 -18.26 5.19 27.33
CA VAL A 182 -17.10 4.92 28.20
C VAL A 182 -17.48 4.60 29.64
N ASP A 183 -18.61 5.13 30.12
CA ASP A 183 -19.11 4.87 31.47
C ASP A 183 -19.70 3.45 31.63
N ASP A 184 -20.03 2.76 30.53
CA ASP A 184 -20.48 1.35 30.51
C ASP A 184 -19.29 0.37 30.54
N VAL A 185 -18.05 0.87 30.51
CA VAL A 185 -16.81 0.10 30.50
C VAL A 185 -16.15 0.15 31.88
N GLY A 186 -15.55 -0.95 32.31
CA GLY A 186 -14.83 -1.01 33.60
C GLY A 186 -13.64 -0.04 33.65
N ALA A 187 -13.35 0.50 34.82
CA ALA A 187 -12.33 1.55 35.06
C ALA A 187 -10.87 1.14 34.73
N GLY A 188 -10.62 -0.04 34.26
CA GLY A 188 -9.28 -0.54 33.88
C GLY A 188 -9.26 -1.26 32.54
N ASP A 189 -10.26 -1.05 31.69
CA ASP A 189 -10.32 -1.71 30.38
C ASP A 189 -9.12 -1.28 29.52
N ALA A 190 -8.28 -2.24 29.15
CA ALA A 190 -7.05 -2.00 28.40
C ALA A 190 -7.31 -1.34 27.04
N ARG A 191 -8.48 -1.62 26.42
CA ARG A 191 -8.85 -1.01 25.13
C ARG A 191 -9.07 0.49 25.26
N VAL A 192 -9.69 0.93 26.37
CA VAL A 192 -9.87 2.37 26.65
C VAL A 192 -8.54 3.05 26.90
N GLN A 193 -7.64 2.40 27.66
CA GLN A 193 -6.30 2.93 27.91
C GLN A 193 -5.50 3.06 26.60
N GLN A 194 -5.59 2.07 25.74
CA GLN A 194 -4.93 2.09 24.44
C GLN A 194 -5.50 3.20 23.54
N LEU A 195 -6.83 3.33 23.45
CA LEU A 195 -7.48 4.40 22.69
C LEU A 195 -7.00 5.78 23.17
N VAL A 196 -6.94 5.99 24.48
CA VAL A 196 -6.45 7.25 25.07
C VAL A 196 -4.99 7.50 24.69
N LYS A 197 -4.11 6.49 24.78
CA LYS A 197 -2.69 6.61 24.40
C LYS A 197 -2.54 7.03 22.93
N LEU A 198 -3.21 6.34 22.02
CA LEU A 198 -3.14 6.60 20.59
C LEU A 198 -3.71 7.98 20.21
N MET A 199 -4.83 8.37 20.80
CA MET A 199 -5.43 9.68 20.52
C MET A 199 -4.70 10.84 21.19
N ALA A 200 -4.02 10.61 22.30
CA ALA A 200 -3.11 11.60 22.89
C ALA A 200 -1.89 11.85 21.98
N TYR A 201 -1.36 10.80 21.36
CA TYR A 201 -0.30 10.93 20.34
C TYR A 201 -0.79 11.75 19.13
N ALA A 202 -1.94 11.39 18.55
CA ALA A 202 -2.53 12.13 17.45
C ALA A 202 -2.76 13.62 17.79
N ALA A 203 -3.26 13.91 19.00
CA ALA A 203 -3.44 15.29 19.47
C ALA A 203 -2.11 16.04 19.65
N SER A 204 -1.04 15.34 20.01
CA SER A 204 0.32 15.92 20.09
C SER A 204 0.88 16.23 18.70
N ILE A 205 0.65 15.39 17.72
CA ILE A 205 1.01 15.64 16.31
C ILE A 205 0.26 16.88 15.79
N GLU A 206 -1.04 16.97 16.03
CA GLU A 206 -1.83 18.15 15.67
C GLU A 206 -1.29 19.42 16.32
N GLY A 207 -1.05 19.38 17.63
CA GLY A 207 -0.51 20.52 18.39
C GLY A 207 0.86 20.96 17.86
N ALA A 208 1.74 20.01 17.57
CA ALA A 208 3.06 20.26 16.99
C ALA A 208 2.96 20.88 15.58
N ALA A 209 2.05 20.40 14.74
CA ALA A 209 1.81 20.94 13.41
C ALA A 209 1.32 22.39 13.47
N ILE A 210 0.35 22.68 14.33
CA ILE A 210 -0.16 24.05 14.54
C ILE A 210 0.95 24.95 15.08
N ALA A 211 1.75 24.47 16.04
CA ALA A 211 2.89 25.22 16.58
C ALA A 211 3.93 25.51 15.49
N ALA A 212 4.26 24.56 14.63
CA ALA A 212 5.21 24.75 13.52
C ALA A 212 4.69 25.79 12.51
N LEU A 213 3.41 25.73 12.15
CA LEU A 213 2.76 26.68 11.22
C LEU A 213 2.66 28.09 11.80
N SER A 214 2.48 28.23 13.12
CA SER A 214 2.23 29.51 13.80
C SER A 214 3.49 30.27 14.22
N ARG A 215 4.69 29.73 14.01
CA ARG A 215 5.96 30.34 14.49
C ARG A 215 6.36 31.63 13.78
N GLY A 216 5.53 32.19 12.92
CA GLY A 216 5.78 33.49 12.23
C GLY A 216 6.90 33.44 11.18
N ARG A 217 7.50 32.28 10.91
CA ARG A 217 8.46 32.09 9.83
C ARG A 217 7.73 31.72 8.54
N ALA A 218 8.15 32.30 7.43
CA ALA A 218 7.67 31.88 6.13
C ALA A 218 8.06 30.41 5.89
N TRP A 219 7.11 29.63 5.38
CA TRP A 219 7.32 28.24 4.98
C TRP A 219 6.81 28.00 3.57
N ASP A 220 7.45 27.09 2.86
CA ASP A 220 7.10 26.70 1.48
C ASP A 220 6.35 25.37 1.44
N ALA A 221 6.73 24.42 2.31
CA ALA A 221 6.06 23.15 2.47
C ALA A 221 5.87 22.80 3.96
N THR A 222 4.78 22.10 4.28
CA THR A 222 4.54 21.49 5.59
C THR A 222 4.03 20.08 5.38
N MET A 223 4.63 19.12 6.07
CA MET A 223 4.30 17.70 6.00
C MET A 223 3.90 17.22 7.38
N VAL A 224 2.69 16.70 7.55
CA VAL A 224 2.16 16.22 8.83
C VAL A 224 1.68 14.79 8.65
N PHE A 225 2.07 13.90 9.54
CA PHE A 225 1.70 12.49 9.50
C PHE A 225 0.96 12.07 10.77
N PHE A 226 -0.15 11.37 10.59
CA PHE A 226 -0.98 10.77 11.63
C PHE A 226 -1.08 9.26 11.39
N ASP A 227 -0.72 8.46 12.40
CA ASP A 227 -0.83 7.00 12.40
C ASP A 227 -2.12 6.48 13.04
N ALA A 228 -2.92 7.37 13.65
CA ALA A 228 -3.98 6.95 14.56
C ALA A 228 -5.14 6.21 13.89
N ILE A 229 -5.41 6.40 12.59
CA ILE A 229 -6.47 5.62 11.90
C ILE A 229 -6.03 4.16 11.81
N ASP A 230 -4.79 3.89 11.44
CA ASP A 230 -4.22 2.54 11.39
C ASP A 230 -4.15 1.90 12.77
N THR A 231 -3.46 2.57 13.70
CA THR A 231 -3.20 2.01 15.03
C THR A 231 -4.47 1.79 15.84
N VAL A 232 -5.47 2.68 15.76
CA VAL A 232 -6.81 2.45 16.35
C VAL A 232 -7.55 1.38 15.55
N GLY A 233 -7.38 1.32 14.22
CA GLY A 233 -7.98 0.33 13.34
C GLY A 233 -7.66 -1.10 13.77
N HIS A 234 -6.41 -1.43 14.05
CA HIS A 234 -5.99 -2.75 14.53
C HIS A 234 -6.71 -3.18 15.83
N HIS A 235 -7.06 -2.25 16.69
CA HIS A 235 -7.77 -2.54 17.94
C HIS A 235 -9.29 -2.52 17.82
N PHE A 236 -9.86 -1.64 16.97
CA PHE A 236 -11.29 -1.32 17.00
C PHE A 236 -12.05 -1.64 15.70
N MET A 237 -11.39 -1.91 14.58
CA MET A 237 -12.10 -2.20 13.32
C MET A 237 -12.96 -3.45 13.39
N GLN A 238 -12.61 -4.42 14.24
CA GLN A 238 -13.41 -5.61 14.47
C GLN A 238 -14.83 -5.32 14.99
N PHE A 239 -15.04 -4.18 15.66
CA PHE A 239 -16.34 -3.78 16.23
C PHE A 239 -17.22 -3.01 15.24
N VAL A 240 -16.69 -2.55 14.11
CA VAL A 240 -17.44 -1.81 13.07
C VAL A 240 -18.53 -2.71 12.48
N ALA A 241 -19.71 -2.13 12.21
CA ALA A 241 -20.83 -2.87 11.60
C ALA A 241 -20.55 -3.25 10.12
N PRO A 242 -20.96 -4.46 9.69
CA PRO A 242 -21.51 -5.55 10.48
C PRO A 242 -20.43 -6.16 11.40
N LYS A 243 -20.78 -6.46 12.65
CA LYS A 243 -19.81 -6.99 13.62
C LYS A 243 -19.23 -8.34 13.18
N MET A 244 -17.99 -8.61 13.56
CA MET A 244 -17.37 -9.92 13.35
C MET A 244 -17.99 -10.98 14.29
N ALA A 245 -17.93 -12.25 13.89
CA ALA A 245 -18.63 -13.34 14.57
C ALA A 245 -18.22 -13.51 16.06
N HIS A 246 -16.94 -13.27 16.37
CA HIS A 246 -16.41 -13.37 17.74
C HIS A 246 -16.74 -12.16 18.62
N VAL A 247 -17.24 -11.06 18.05
CA VAL A 247 -17.58 -9.83 18.78
C VAL A 247 -18.98 -9.94 19.38
N SER A 248 -19.12 -9.70 20.68
CA SER A 248 -20.41 -9.70 21.38
C SER A 248 -21.25 -8.46 21.04
N GLU A 249 -22.58 -8.59 21.16
CA GLU A 249 -23.51 -7.46 20.99
C GLU A 249 -23.22 -6.29 21.96
N ARG A 250 -22.75 -6.61 23.18
CA ARG A 250 -22.35 -5.59 24.15
C ARG A 250 -21.14 -4.80 23.66
N GLU A 251 -20.11 -5.49 23.18
CA GLU A 251 -18.88 -4.85 22.67
C GLU A 251 -19.19 -4.01 21.44
N GLN A 252 -19.98 -4.52 20.50
CA GLN A 252 -20.36 -3.73 19.34
C GLN A 252 -21.12 -2.46 19.73
N ARG A 253 -22.06 -2.55 20.71
CA ARG A 253 -22.78 -1.36 21.20
C ARG A 253 -21.86 -0.33 21.86
N ILE A 254 -20.80 -0.77 22.51
CA ILE A 254 -19.85 0.12 23.19
C ILE A 254 -18.83 0.68 22.18
N PHE A 255 -18.15 -0.19 21.42
CA PHE A 255 -16.98 0.17 20.63
C PHE A 255 -17.26 0.36 19.13
N GLY A 256 -18.41 -0.06 18.62
CA GLY A 256 -18.71 -0.07 17.19
C GLY A 256 -18.66 1.30 16.49
N GLY A 257 -18.80 2.39 17.24
CA GLY A 257 -18.70 3.76 16.72
C GLY A 257 -17.32 4.41 16.83
N VAL A 258 -16.33 3.75 17.44
CA VAL A 258 -15.01 4.35 17.70
C VAL A 258 -14.31 4.79 16.40
N MET A 259 -14.28 3.92 15.39
CA MET A 259 -13.62 4.26 14.11
C MET A 259 -14.26 5.48 13.45
N ASP A 260 -15.59 5.58 13.43
CA ASP A 260 -16.28 6.75 12.87
C ASP A 260 -15.85 8.03 13.58
N ARG A 261 -15.74 8.00 14.92
CA ARG A 261 -15.30 9.14 15.74
C ARG A 261 -13.83 9.50 15.52
N VAL A 262 -12.98 8.51 15.28
CA VAL A 262 -11.58 8.74 14.93
C VAL A 262 -11.47 9.47 13.59
N TYR A 263 -12.22 9.08 12.58
CA TYR A 263 -12.28 9.80 11.30
C TYR A 263 -12.86 11.22 11.45
N GLU A 264 -13.94 11.38 12.22
CA GLU A 264 -14.51 12.71 12.52
C GLU A 264 -13.50 13.60 13.25
N TRP A 265 -12.72 13.03 14.17
CA TRP A 265 -11.63 13.74 14.86
C TRP A 265 -10.54 14.20 13.88
N HIS A 266 -10.12 13.33 12.96
CA HIS A 266 -9.12 13.67 11.93
C HIS A 266 -9.62 14.77 11.00
N ASP A 267 -10.89 14.75 10.64
CA ASP A 267 -11.49 15.84 9.85
C ASP A 267 -11.51 17.17 10.61
N ALA A 268 -11.82 17.14 11.89
CA ALA A 268 -11.78 18.33 12.74
C ALA A 268 -10.34 18.86 12.91
N ALA A 269 -9.35 17.97 13.10
CA ALA A 269 -7.94 18.32 13.14
C ALA A 269 -7.46 18.90 11.80
N LEU A 270 -7.88 18.31 10.67
CA LEU A 270 -7.66 18.86 9.33
C LEU A 270 -8.16 20.31 9.24
N GLY A 271 -9.38 20.57 9.71
CA GLY A 271 -9.94 21.93 9.73
C GLY A 271 -9.10 22.93 10.52
N ARG A 272 -8.59 22.54 11.69
CA ARG A 272 -7.72 23.40 12.53
C ARG A 272 -6.35 23.63 11.90
N ILE A 273 -5.75 22.59 11.29
CA ILE A 273 -4.47 22.72 10.57
C ILE A 273 -4.63 23.62 9.34
N LEU A 274 -5.71 23.48 8.58
CA LEU A 274 -6.01 24.37 7.45
C LEU A 274 -6.18 25.82 7.89
N ALA A 275 -6.85 26.05 8.99
CA ALA A 275 -7.00 27.40 9.57
C ALA A 275 -5.64 27.99 9.99
N ALA A 276 -4.74 27.21 10.58
CA ALA A 276 -3.38 27.64 10.91
C ALA A 276 -2.50 27.86 9.67
N ALA A 277 -2.68 27.08 8.62
CA ALA A 277 -1.96 27.22 7.36
C ALA A 277 -2.41 28.44 6.54
N GLY A 278 -3.66 28.89 6.70
CA GLY A 278 -4.25 30.02 5.98
C GLY A 278 -4.85 29.64 4.63
N SER A 279 -5.32 30.66 3.88
CA SER A 279 -6.12 30.43 2.67
C SER A 279 -5.31 30.12 1.39
N ASP A 280 -4.05 30.56 1.33
CA ASP A 280 -3.19 30.42 0.15
C ASP A 280 -2.28 29.19 0.28
N VAL A 281 -2.92 28.02 0.30
CA VAL A 281 -2.23 26.73 0.46
C VAL A 281 -2.80 25.70 -0.51
N THR A 282 -1.91 24.99 -1.20
CA THR A 282 -2.25 23.78 -1.94
C THR A 282 -2.12 22.59 -1.00
N VAL A 283 -3.12 21.71 -0.99
CA VAL A 283 -3.22 20.58 -0.08
C VAL A 283 -3.08 19.28 -0.87
N MET A 284 -2.26 18.37 -0.35
CA MET A 284 -2.24 16.95 -0.73
C MET A 284 -2.53 16.14 0.54
N LEU A 285 -3.72 15.54 0.65
CA LEU A 285 -4.04 14.59 1.71
C LEU A 285 -3.99 13.18 1.13
N LEU A 286 -3.29 12.29 1.80
CA LEU A 286 -3.07 10.94 1.29
C LEU A 286 -3.01 9.89 2.40
N SER A 287 -3.27 8.66 2.01
CA SER A 287 -3.02 7.46 2.81
C SER A 287 -2.16 6.48 2.02
N ASP A 288 -1.27 5.79 2.68
CA ASP A 288 -0.36 4.80 2.07
C ASP A 288 -1.09 3.50 1.68
N HIS A 289 -2.13 3.11 2.40
CA HIS A 289 -3.04 1.98 2.12
C HIS A 289 -4.42 2.24 2.72
N GLY A 290 -5.38 1.36 2.45
CA GLY A 290 -6.68 1.34 3.12
C GLY A 290 -6.75 0.30 4.23
N PHE A 291 -7.93 0.17 4.87
CA PHE A 291 -8.17 -0.77 5.94
C PHE A 291 -9.50 -1.51 5.74
N HIS A 292 -9.52 -2.84 5.88
CA HIS A 292 -10.74 -3.62 5.73
C HIS A 292 -11.76 -3.31 6.82
N SER A 293 -12.84 -2.66 6.44
CA SER A 293 -14.03 -2.41 7.28
C SER A 293 -15.22 -3.26 6.84
N ASP A 294 -15.06 -4.08 5.82
CA ASP A 294 -16.06 -4.90 5.18
C ASP A 294 -16.03 -6.37 5.68
N HIS A 295 -16.68 -7.28 4.94
CA HIS A 295 -16.72 -8.71 5.26
C HIS A 295 -15.38 -9.44 5.01
N LEU A 296 -14.40 -8.78 4.42
CA LEU A 296 -13.06 -9.31 4.20
C LEU A 296 -12.10 -9.08 5.39
N ARG A 297 -12.61 -8.49 6.48
CA ARG A 297 -11.82 -8.34 7.71
C ARG A 297 -11.28 -9.69 8.19
N PRO A 298 -9.96 -9.82 8.41
CA PRO A 298 -9.38 -11.08 8.82
C PRO A 298 -9.83 -11.45 10.24
N ASN A 299 -10.20 -12.70 10.47
CA ASN A 299 -10.46 -13.20 11.81
C ASN A 299 -9.17 -13.82 12.37
N LEU A 300 -8.40 -13.03 13.08
CA LEU A 300 -7.13 -13.44 13.69
C LEU A 300 -7.30 -13.90 15.14
N SER A 301 -8.50 -13.83 15.72
CA SER A 301 -8.74 -14.06 17.16
C SER A 301 -8.39 -15.47 17.64
N GLU A 302 -8.53 -16.48 16.77
CA GLU A 302 -8.30 -17.90 17.09
C GLU A 302 -6.87 -18.37 16.73
N LEU A 303 -6.04 -17.49 16.16
CA LEU A 303 -4.70 -17.85 15.72
C LEU A 303 -3.67 -17.71 16.86
N PRO A 304 -2.62 -18.55 16.87
CA PRO A 304 -1.47 -18.36 17.75
C PRO A 304 -0.82 -16.96 17.50
N PRO A 305 -0.16 -16.38 18.51
CA PRO A 305 0.42 -15.03 18.38
C PRO A 305 1.35 -14.86 17.18
N GLU A 306 2.20 -15.86 16.89
CA GLU A 306 3.13 -15.80 15.76
C GLU A 306 2.40 -15.73 14.41
N ARG A 307 1.31 -16.48 14.27
CA ARG A 307 0.50 -16.49 13.05
C ARG A 307 -0.36 -15.22 12.92
N ARG A 308 -0.75 -14.60 14.04
CA ARG A 308 -1.44 -13.29 13.99
C ARG A 308 -0.53 -12.25 13.38
N MET A 309 0.71 -12.16 13.86
CA MET A 309 1.70 -11.20 13.36
C MET A 309 1.93 -11.33 11.85
N GLU A 310 2.07 -12.56 11.34
CA GLU A 310 2.24 -12.79 9.90
C GLU A 310 1.05 -12.28 9.06
N LEU A 311 -0.14 -12.22 9.67
CA LEU A 311 -1.39 -11.88 9.02
C LEU A 311 -1.94 -10.49 9.40
N GLU A 312 -1.27 -9.74 10.26
CA GLU A 312 -1.73 -8.38 10.63
C GLU A 312 -1.84 -7.46 9.41
N SER A 313 -0.91 -7.56 8.47
CA SER A 313 -1.00 -6.80 7.21
C SER A 313 -2.21 -7.18 6.33
N SER A 314 -2.88 -8.29 6.63
CA SER A 314 -4.11 -8.68 5.91
C SER A 314 -5.33 -7.79 6.24
N TRP A 315 -5.25 -6.98 7.30
CA TRP A 315 -6.20 -5.90 7.53
C TRP A 315 -6.08 -4.78 6.50
N HIS A 316 -4.93 -4.63 5.86
CA HIS A 316 -4.61 -3.52 4.97
C HIS A 316 -5.12 -3.78 3.55
N ARG A 317 -5.88 -2.83 3.01
CA ARG A 317 -6.32 -2.84 1.62
C ARG A 317 -5.27 -2.20 0.71
N PRO A 318 -5.18 -2.64 -0.55
CA PRO A 318 -4.15 -2.13 -1.47
C PRO A 318 -4.40 -0.70 -1.98
N GLN A 319 -5.55 -0.09 -1.71
CA GLN A 319 -5.87 1.28 -2.10
C GLN A 319 -6.08 2.15 -0.86
N GLY A 320 -5.28 3.20 -0.76
CA GLY A 320 -5.46 4.31 0.15
C GLY A 320 -6.20 5.48 -0.50
N VAL A 321 -6.06 6.65 0.07
CA VAL A 321 -6.77 7.88 -0.30
C VAL A 321 -5.80 8.87 -0.91
N LEU A 322 -6.20 9.57 -1.97
CA LEU A 322 -5.54 10.78 -2.45
C LEU A 322 -6.58 11.88 -2.66
N VAL A 323 -6.32 13.06 -2.08
CA VAL A 323 -7.06 14.30 -2.34
C VAL A 323 -6.05 15.40 -2.60
N MET A 324 -6.21 16.11 -3.71
CA MET A 324 -5.40 17.26 -4.06
C MET A 324 -6.30 18.46 -4.28
N SER A 325 -5.96 19.63 -3.72
CA SER A 325 -6.82 20.83 -3.83
C SER A 325 -5.99 22.10 -3.66
N GLY A 326 -6.35 23.15 -4.37
CA GLY A 326 -5.71 24.47 -4.30
C GLY A 326 -5.02 24.89 -5.59
N ALA A 327 -4.16 25.91 -5.51
CA ALA A 327 -3.44 26.44 -6.67
C ALA A 327 -2.57 25.36 -7.32
N GLY A 328 -2.57 25.29 -8.64
CA GLY A 328 -1.83 24.28 -9.40
C GLY A 328 -2.57 22.95 -9.60
N VAL A 329 -3.75 22.76 -8.99
CA VAL A 329 -4.55 21.53 -9.12
C VAL A 329 -5.78 21.77 -9.99
N LYS A 330 -6.04 20.85 -10.92
CA LYS A 330 -7.28 20.86 -11.75
C LYS A 330 -8.43 20.26 -10.93
N ARG A 331 -9.52 21.02 -10.86
CA ARG A 331 -10.76 20.52 -10.22
C ARG A 331 -11.35 19.36 -11.01
N GLY A 332 -11.73 18.30 -10.30
CA GLY A 332 -12.39 17.13 -10.89
C GLY A 332 -11.50 16.33 -11.85
N ALA A 333 -10.16 16.50 -11.77
CA ALA A 333 -9.27 15.74 -12.62
C ALA A 333 -9.39 14.24 -12.36
N GLU A 334 -9.46 13.46 -13.43
CA GLU A 334 -9.30 12.02 -13.38
C GLU A 334 -7.81 11.68 -13.33
N ILE A 335 -7.39 10.99 -12.28
CA ILE A 335 -6.01 10.60 -12.06
C ILE A 335 -5.90 9.10 -12.33
N ALA A 336 -5.09 8.74 -13.32
CA ALA A 336 -4.96 7.34 -13.74
C ALA A 336 -3.99 6.58 -12.84
N SER A 337 -4.52 5.62 -12.06
CA SER A 337 -3.76 4.69 -11.20
C SER A 337 -2.58 5.33 -10.45
N PRO A 338 -2.81 6.37 -9.66
CA PRO A 338 -1.73 6.96 -8.88
C PRO A 338 -1.24 5.95 -7.84
N THR A 339 0.05 5.98 -7.57
CA THR A 339 0.69 5.21 -6.52
C THR A 339 1.35 6.11 -5.51
N ILE A 340 1.68 5.60 -4.35
CA ILE A 340 2.37 6.36 -3.31
C ILE A 340 3.72 6.91 -3.78
N LEU A 341 4.34 6.31 -4.80
CA LEU A 341 5.60 6.78 -5.40
C LEU A 341 5.44 8.11 -6.16
N ASP A 342 4.22 8.42 -6.60
CA ASP A 342 3.92 9.59 -7.43
C ASP A 342 3.80 10.89 -6.60
N ILE A 343 3.78 10.76 -5.27
CA ILE A 343 3.57 11.90 -4.35
C ILE A 343 4.77 12.86 -4.37
N ALA A 344 5.99 12.36 -4.16
CA ALA A 344 7.19 13.20 -4.14
C ALA A 344 7.42 13.92 -5.48
N PRO A 345 7.41 13.25 -6.66
CA PRO A 345 7.58 13.93 -7.93
C PRO A 345 6.47 14.95 -8.24
N THR A 346 5.22 14.69 -7.82
CA THR A 346 4.10 15.62 -7.99
C THR A 346 4.24 16.85 -7.07
N ALA A 347 4.66 16.65 -5.82
CA ALA A 347 4.94 17.73 -4.88
C ALA A 347 6.07 18.64 -5.37
N LEU A 348 7.15 18.06 -5.91
CA LEU A 348 8.23 18.82 -6.53
C LEU A 348 7.73 19.66 -7.73
N ALA A 349 6.92 19.06 -8.60
CA ALA A 349 6.35 19.75 -9.76
C ALA A 349 5.49 20.95 -9.36
N LEU A 350 4.63 20.83 -8.33
CA LEU A 350 3.84 21.93 -7.78
C LEU A 350 4.72 23.09 -7.28
N LEU A 351 5.90 22.76 -6.76
CA LEU A 351 6.88 23.75 -6.27
C LEU A 351 7.88 24.21 -7.34
N GLY A 352 7.68 23.81 -8.61
CA GLY A 352 8.50 24.23 -9.75
C GLY A 352 9.84 23.50 -9.90
N LEU A 353 9.99 22.34 -9.21
CA LEU A 353 11.19 21.51 -9.25
C LEU A 353 10.94 20.23 -10.06
N GLY A 354 11.95 19.82 -10.85
CA GLY A 354 11.89 18.59 -11.64
C GLY A 354 12.02 17.33 -10.78
N ALA A 355 11.37 16.25 -11.19
CA ALA A 355 11.60 14.93 -10.61
C ALA A 355 12.94 14.36 -11.08
N GLY A 356 13.61 13.52 -10.27
CA GLY A 356 14.74 12.73 -10.69
C GLY A 356 14.34 11.64 -11.71
N GLU A 357 15.23 11.31 -12.64
CA GLU A 357 15.02 10.15 -13.54
C GLU A 357 15.09 8.83 -12.77
N ASP A 358 15.80 8.81 -11.65
CA ASP A 358 15.94 7.70 -10.71
C ASP A 358 14.74 7.50 -9.78
N PHE A 359 13.71 8.37 -9.84
CA PHE A 359 12.45 8.16 -9.16
C PHE A 359 11.66 7.05 -9.84
N ASP A 360 11.02 6.20 -9.03
CA ASP A 360 10.15 5.12 -9.52
C ASP A 360 8.71 5.60 -9.78
N GLY A 361 8.35 6.73 -9.20
CA GLY A 361 7.08 7.41 -9.43
C GLY A 361 7.12 8.42 -10.57
N ARG A 362 5.94 8.89 -10.97
CA ARG A 362 5.74 9.90 -12.01
C ARG A 362 5.07 11.17 -11.45
N VAL A 363 5.17 12.25 -12.16
CA VAL A 363 4.33 13.43 -11.92
C VAL A 363 2.90 13.11 -12.38
N LEU A 364 1.91 13.40 -11.54
CA LEU A 364 0.47 13.28 -11.87
C LEU A 364 0.02 14.50 -12.70
N ALA A 365 0.61 14.66 -13.89
CA ALA A 365 0.45 15.83 -14.76
C ALA A 365 -1.02 16.06 -15.18
N GLU A 366 -1.82 15.01 -15.27
CA GLU A 366 -3.25 15.07 -15.54
C GLU A 366 -4.02 15.86 -14.48
N ALA A 367 -3.53 15.87 -13.24
CA ALA A 367 -4.11 16.62 -12.13
C ALA A 367 -3.58 18.05 -11.98
N LEU A 368 -2.52 18.42 -12.72
CA LEU A 368 -1.86 19.72 -12.57
C LEU A 368 -2.24 20.71 -13.67
N THR A 369 -2.32 22.01 -13.32
CA THR A 369 -2.63 23.08 -14.28
C THR A 369 -1.40 23.62 -14.99
N GLY A 370 -0.19 23.45 -14.42
CA GLY A 370 1.07 23.93 -14.97
C GLY A 370 1.77 22.89 -15.84
N GLU A 371 2.85 23.34 -16.50
CA GLU A 371 3.75 22.45 -17.21
C GLU A 371 4.55 21.60 -16.23
N THR A 372 4.81 20.33 -16.60
CA THR A 372 5.68 19.47 -15.82
C THR A 372 7.13 19.93 -15.96
N PRO A 373 7.84 20.21 -14.85
CA PRO A 373 9.24 20.60 -14.92
C PRO A 373 10.12 19.51 -15.55
N VAL A 374 11.20 19.94 -16.21
CA VAL A 374 12.18 19.03 -16.82
C VAL A 374 12.79 18.13 -15.74
N ARG A 375 12.84 16.84 -16.01
CA ARG A 375 13.51 15.87 -15.14
C ARG A 375 15.02 16.10 -15.11
N LEU A 376 15.65 15.70 -14.04
CA LEU A 376 17.10 15.72 -13.84
C LEU A 376 17.58 14.29 -13.51
N PRO A 377 18.86 13.95 -13.73
CA PRO A 377 19.32 12.57 -13.53
C PRO A 377 19.09 12.03 -12.13
N SER A 378 19.49 12.75 -11.09
CA SER A 378 19.24 12.37 -9.69
C SER A 378 19.45 13.54 -8.74
N TRP A 379 18.55 13.71 -7.78
CA TRP A 379 18.75 14.66 -6.68
C TRP A 379 19.86 14.23 -5.72
N ASP A 380 20.10 12.93 -5.58
CA ASP A 380 21.15 12.42 -4.70
C ASP A 380 22.57 12.76 -5.22
N ALA A 381 22.70 12.93 -6.54
CA ALA A 381 23.97 13.32 -7.19
C ALA A 381 24.23 14.83 -7.19
N ILE A 382 23.27 15.66 -6.78
CA ILE A 382 23.44 17.12 -6.75
C ILE A 382 23.98 17.52 -5.39
N ASP A 383 25.14 18.17 -5.38
CA ASP A 383 25.75 18.73 -4.17
C ASP A 383 24.96 19.91 -3.62
N GLY A 384 25.04 20.13 -2.32
CA GLY A 384 24.41 21.25 -1.62
C GLY A 384 23.94 20.91 -0.20
N ASP A 385 23.56 21.93 0.55
CA ASP A 385 23.06 21.76 1.92
C ASP A 385 21.63 21.23 1.92
N ALA A 386 21.51 19.90 1.95
CA ALA A 386 20.24 19.20 2.02
C ALA A 386 19.77 18.93 3.46
N GLY A 387 20.55 19.32 4.47
CA GLY A 387 20.25 19.06 5.88
C GLY A 387 20.37 17.58 6.26
N LEU A 388 21.13 16.78 5.52
CA LEU A 388 21.38 15.39 5.86
C LEU A 388 22.37 15.31 7.04
N HIS A 389 22.16 14.33 7.92
CA HIS A 389 23.17 14.00 8.92
C HIS A 389 24.45 13.48 8.26
N PRO A 390 25.62 13.92 8.74
CA PRO A 390 26.89 13.38 8.26
C PRO A 390 26.99 11.89 8.59
N PRO A 391 27.72 11.10 7.79
CA PRO A 391 27.81 9.64 7.95
C PRO A 391 28.24 9.17 9.35
N GLU A 392 29.05 10.00 10.04
CA GLU A 392 29.55 9.71 11.38
C GLU A 392 28.45 9.76 12.45
N MET A 393 27.37 10.48 12.21
CA MET A 393 26.23 10.62 13.13
C MET A 393 25.14 9.55 12.88
N ARG A 394 25.42 8.52 12.12
CA ARG A 394 24.46 7.42 11.82
C ARG A 394 24.22 6.47 12.98
N GLN A 395 24.66 6.80 14.18
CA GLN A 395 24.32 6.06 15.38
C GLN A 395 23.30 6.88 16.18
N ASP A 396 22.09 6.36 16.31
CA ASP A 396 21.12 6.89 17.23
C ASP A 396 21.45 6.32 18.64
N PRO A 397 21.89 7.14 19.59
CA PRO A 397 22.19 6.66 20.94
C PRO A 397 20.92 6.41 21.76
N PHE A 398 19.74 6.73 21.23
CA PHE A 398 18.49 6.65 21.97
C PHE A 398 17.83 5.27 21.80
N GLU A 399 17.59 4.58 22.91
CA GLU A 399 16.79 3.35 22.91
C GLU A 399 15.30 3.73 22.95
N ALA A 400 14.62 3.61 21.82
CA ALA A 400 13.19 3.87 21.69
C ALA A 400 12.36 2.69 22.23
N ALA A 401 12.43 2.45 23.54
CA ALA A 401 11.79 1.30 24.16
C ALA A 401 10.26 1.33 24.04
N ASP A 402 9.65 2.51 24.17
CA ASP A 402 8.19 2.66 24.04
C ASP A 402 7.74 2.43 22.58
N ALA A 403 8.52 2.89 21.60
CA ALA A 403 8.25 2.65 20.19
C ALA A 403 8.38 1.16 19.85
N LEU A 404 9.41 0.47 20.35
CA LEU A 404 9.56 -0.98 20.18
C LEU A 404 8.39 -1.76 20.82
N GLN A 405 7.98 -1.38 22.03
CA GLN A 405 6.85 -2.01 22.72
C GLN A 405 5.54 -1.79 21.94
N GLN A 406 5.33 -0.58 21.39
CA GLN A 406 4.15 -0.30 20.57
C GLN A 406 4.09 -1.20 19.33
N LEU A 407 5.21 -1.51 18.68
CA LEU A 407 5.26 -2.42 17.54
C LEU A 407 4.88 -3.86 17.91
N VAL A 408 5.28 -4.31 19.11
CA VAL A 408 4.85 -5.61 19.66
C VAL A 408 3.35 -5.60 19.96
N ASP A 409 2.85 -4.53 20.60
CA ASP A 409 1.43 -4.39 20.98
C ASP A 409 0.50 -4.33 19.76
N LEU A 410 0.97 -3.76 18.65
CA LEU A 410 0.26 -3.69 17.36
C LEU A 410 0.40 -4.97 16.52
N GLY A 411 1.23 -5.93 16.95
CA GLY A 411 1.44 -7.17 16.21
C GLY A 411 2.41 -7.06 15.01
N TYR A 412 3.08 -5.94 14.82
CA TYR A 412 4.10 -5.77 13.76
C TYR A 412 5.42 -6.48 14.08
N MET A 413 5.64 -6.85 15.34
CA MET A 413 6.82 -7.62 15.77
C MET A 413 6.41 -8.76 16.70
N ALA A 414 7.02 -9.92 16.50
CA ALA A 414 6.98 -11.00 17.48
C ALA A 414 7.64 -10.56 18.80
N ALA A 415 7.29 -11.24 19.89
CA ALA A 415 8.11 -11.15 21.09
C ALA A 415 9.57 -11.46 20.70
N LEU A 416 10.44 -10.49 20.90
CA LEU A 416 11.83 -10.60 20.50
C LEU A 416 12.50 -11.77 21.24
N PRO A 417 13.42 -12.51 20.60
CA PRO A 417 14.30 -13.44 21.29
C PRO A 417 14.97 -12.77 22.50
N ALA A 418 15.22 -13.55 23.55
CA ALA A 418 15.81 -13.00 24.77
C ALA A 418 17.27 -12.53 24.59
N ASP A 419 17.96 -13.07 23.58
CA ASP A 419 19.35 -12.73 23.27
C ASP A 419 19.47 -11.78 22.09
N ALA A 420 20.43 -10.86 22.16
CA ALA A 420 20.65 -9.84 21.15
C ALA A 420 20.97 -10.40 19.75
N GLN A 421 21.72 -11.51 19.68
CA GLN A 421 22.06 -12.11 18.39
C GLN A 421 20.83 -12.69 17.72
N GLY A 422 19.97 -13.39 18.46
CA GLY A 422 18.70 -13.91 17.93
C GLY A 422 17.79 -12.80 17.42
N GLN A 423 17.74 -11.66 18.13
CA GLN A 423 17.00 -10.45 17.69
C GLN A 423 17.55 -9.91 16.37
N VAL A 424 18.86 -9.72 16.28
CA VAL A 424 19.54 -9.23 15.06
C VAL A 424 19.29 -10.18 13.88
N ASP A 425 19.42 -11.48 14.10
CA ASP A 425 19.20 -12.48 13.03
C ASP A 425 17.74 -12.52 12.56
N LEU A 426 16.78 -12.37 13.48
CA LEU A 426 15.37 -12.26 13.12
C LEU A 426 15.11 -11.06 12.24
N VAL A 427 15.50 -9.86 12.69
CA VAL A 427 15.25 -8.61 11.96
C VAL A 427 15.97 -8.58 10.62
N ARG A 428 17.18 -9.14 10.53
CA ARG A 428 17.91 -9.26 9.26
C ARG A 428 17.14 -10.13 8.25
N ARG A 429 16.58 -11.26 8.69
CA ARG A 429 15.76 -12.13 7.82
C ARG A 429 14.50 -11.41 7.37
N GLU A 430 13.78 -10.76 8.30
CA GLU A 430 12.55 -10.01 7.96
C GLU A 430 12.86 -8.87 6.99
N SER A 431 13.91 -8.10 7.20
CA SER A 431 14.32 -7.02 6.29
C SER A 431 14.67 -7.55 4.90
N LEU A 432 15.36 -8.70 4.82
CA LEU A 432 15.70 -9.32 3.54
C LEU A 432 14.46 -9.88 2.84
N PHE A 433 13.51 -10.45 3.59
CA PHE A 433 12.21 -10.88 3.08
C PHE A 433 11.42 -9.70 2.51
N ASN A 434 11.31 -8.62 3.27
CA ASN A 434 10.61 -7.40 2.85
C ASN A 434 11.24 -6.80 1.58
N LEU A 435 12.56 -6.80 1.48
CA LEU A 435 13.26 -6.36 0.28
C LEU A 435 12.93 -7.27 -0.92
N GLY A 436 12.96 -8.59 -0.74
CA GLY A 436 12.58 -9.54 -1.77
C GLY A 436 11.15 -9.34 -2.27
N VAL A 437 10.19 -9.15 -1.34
CA VAL A 437 8.79 -8.85 -1.67
C VAL A 437 8.66 -7.51 -2.40
N ALA A 438 9.37 -6.47 -1.94
CA ALA A 438 9.31 -5.15 -2.56
C ALA A 438 9.79 -5.17 -4.03
N VAL A 439 10.90 -5.83 -4.33
CA VAL A 439 11.39 -5.91 -5.72
C VAL A 439 10.54 -6.85 -6.59
N MET A 440 10.02 -7.94 -6.02
CA MET A 440 9.12 -8.86 -6.71
C MET A 440 7.81 -8.16 -7.13
N SER A 441 7.21 -7.36 -6.24
CA SER A 441 5.98 -6.62 -6.50
C SER A 441 6.13 -5.59 -7.62
N ARG A 442 7.36 -5.14 -7.89
CA ARG A 442 7.72 -4.24 -9.00
C ARG A 442 8.05 -4.98 -10.31
N ARG A 443 7.61 -6.25 -10.44
CA ARG A 443 7.87 -7.10 -11.61
C ARG A 443 9.36 -7.31 -11.91
N ARG A 444 10.19 -7.34 -10.85
CA ARG A 444 11.62 -7.60 -10.91
C ARG A 444 11.96 -8.91 -10.16
N PRO A 445 11.30 -10.04 -10.48
CA PRO A 445 11.49 -11.31 -9.75
C PRO A 445 12.93 -11.83 -9.83
N GLN A 446 13.67 -11.50 -10.90
CA GLN A 446 15.09 -11.87 -11.04
C GLN A 446 15.97 -11.29 -9.92
N ASP A 447 15.64 -10.08 -9.44
CA ASP A 447 16.40 -9.40 -8.39
C ASP A 447 16.05 -9.93 -6.99
N ALA A 448 14.89 -10.57 -6.84
CA ALA A 448 14.42 -11.14 -5.58
C ALA A 448 14.96 -12.57 -5.31
N ILE A 449 15.33 -13.33 -6.35
CA ILE A 449 15.73 -14.74 -6.24
C ILE A 449 16.83 -14.94 -5.20
N ALA A 450 17.92 -14.20 -5.30
CA ALA A 450 19.07 -14.37 -4.40
C ALA A 450 18.70 -14.14 -2.92
N HIS A 451 17.76 -13.23 -2.66
CA HIS A 451 17.26 -12.96 -1.32
C HIS A 451 16.48 -14.16 -0.77
N PHE A 452 15.54 -14.69 -1.57
CA PHE A 452 14.74 -15.83 -1.13
C PHE A 452 15.53 -17.14 -1.10
N GLU A 453 16.51 -17.36 -1.97
CA GLU A 453 17.43 -18.51 -1.89
C GLU A 453 18.20 -18.49 -0.58
N TRP A 454 18.73 -17.33 -0.18
CA TRP A 454 19.41 -17.18 1.10
C TRP A 454 18.48 -17.49 2.28
N LEU A 455 17.24 -16.97 2.26
CA LEU A 455 16.24 -17.18 3.30
C LEU A 455 15.83 -18.66 3.43
N VAL A 456 15.55 -19.33 2.30
CA VAL A 456 15.23 -20.76 2.25
C VAL A 456 16.40 -21.60 2.78
N GLY A 457 17.64 -21.25 2.43
CA GLY A 457 18.84 -21.94 2.94
C GLY A 457 19.01 -21.84 4.45
N HIS A 458 18.58 -20.72 5.06
CA HIS A 458 18.70 -20.49 6.51
C HIS A 458 17.49 -20.99 7.30
N ARG A 459 16.30 -21.03 6.72
CA ARG A 459 15.05 -21.47 7.35
C ARG A 459 14.20 -22.25 6.34
N PRO A 460 14.60 -23.50 6.02
CA PRO A 460 13.90 -24.31 5.01
C PRO A 460 12.47 -24.69 5.41
N SER A 461 12.13 -24.65 6.70
CA SER A 461 10.77 -24.91 7.20
C SER A 461 9.83 -23.71 7.13
N GLU A 462 10.30 -22.55 6.67
CA GLU A 462 9.49 -21.33 6.57
C GLU A 462 8.80 -21.27 5.20
N ALA A 463 7.49 -21.55 5.18
CA ALA A 463 6.70 -21.68 3.94
C ALA A 463 6.75 -20.43 3.07
N ARG A 464 6.61 -19.23 3.66
CA ARG A 464 6.56 -17.97 2.92
C ARG A 464 7.83 -17.72 2.08
N TYR A 465 9.01 -18.15 2.58
CA TYR A 465 10.27 -17.99 1.83
C TYR A 465 10.31 -18.88 0.59
N ALA A 466 9.96 -20.16 0.78
CA ALA A 466 9.92 -21.12 -0.32
C ALA A 466 8.86 -20.75 -1.37
N MET A 467 7.68 -20.27 -0.94
CA MET A 467 6.61 -19.87 -1.86
C MET A 467 6.96 -18.61 -2.63
N CYS A 468 7.60 -17.61 -2.01
CA CYS A 468 8.08 -16.42 -2.73
C CYS A 468 9.15 -16.80 -3.76
N LEU A 469 10.09 -17.69 -3.42
CA LEU A 469 11.09 -18.20 -4.35
C LEU A 469 10.45 -18.93 -5.53
N ALA A 470 9.50 -19.84 -5.26
CA ALA A 470 8.77 -20.55 -6.31
C ALA A 470 8.00 -19.60 -7.23
N ASN A 471 7.36 -18.57 -6.67
CA ASN A 471 6.63 -17.56 -7.44
C ASN A 471 7.57 -16.71 -8.31
N CYS A 472 8.77 -16.35 -7.85
CA CYS A 472 9.79 -15.71 -8.67
C CYS A 472 10.18 -16.59 -9.87
N MET A 473 10.42 -17.88 -9.62
CA MET A 473 10.79 -18.84 -10.66
C MET A 473 9.64 -19.05 -11.67
N LEU A 474 8.39 -19.16 -11.19
CA LEU A 474 7.20 -19.24 -12.05
C LEU A 474 7.10 -18.00 -12.97
N SER A 475 7.27 -16.81 -12.41
CA SER A 475 7.22 -15.55 -13.17
C SER A 475 8.31 -15.43 -14.23
N LEU A 476 9.43 -16.11 -14.04
CA LEU A 476 10.57 -16.15 -14.99
C LEU A 476 10.53 -17.34 -15.95
N GLY A 477 9.45 -18.15 -15.94
CA GLY A 477 9.37 -19.35 -16.77
C GLY A 477 10.27 -20.50 -16.31
N ARG A 478 10.89 -20.43 -15.14
CA ARG A 478 11.76 -21.48 -14.55
C ARG A 478 10.90 -22.55 -13.85
N PHE A 479 9.96 -23.14 -14.58
CA PHE A 479 8.92 -24.01 -14.02
C PHE A 479 9.49 -25.26 -13.32
N ALA A 480 10.52 -25.88 -13.91
CA ALA A 480 11.16 -27.05 -13.29
C ALA A 480 11.84 -26.70 -11.94
N ASP A 481 12.42 -25.51 -11.83
CA ASP A 481 13.04 -25.08 -10.57
C ASP A 481 11.97 -24.72 -9.53
N ALA A 482 10.88 -24.06 -9.94
CA ALA A 482 9.73 -23.81 -9.07
C ALA A 482 9.12 -25.09 -8.52
N ALA A 483 8.97 -26.13 -9.36
CA ALA A 483 8.48 -27.44 -8.92
C ALA A 483 9.41 -28.07 -7.87
N LYS A 484 10.74 -28.01 -8.07
CA LYS A 484 11.73 -28.53 -7.13
C LYS A 484 11.68 -27.79 -5.77
N VAL A 485 11.54 -26.47 -5.78
CA VAL A 485 11.43 -25.67 -4.54
C VAL A 485 10.18 -26.10 -3.77
N ALA A 486 9.03 -26.17 -4.45
CA ALA A 486 7.78 -26.61 -3.82
C ALA A 486 7.87 -28.07 -3.31
N GLU A 487 8.47 -28.99 -4.06
CA GLU A 487 8.67 -30.39 -3.68
C GLU A 487 9.61 -30.51 -2.49
N SER A 488 10.69 -29.75 -2.45
CA SER A 488 11.63 -29.70 -1.33
C SER A 488 10.91 -29.24 -0.05
N PHE A 489 10.06 -28.21 -0.14
CA PHE A 489 9.26 -27.80 1.01
C PHE A 489 8.21 -28.85 1.41
N LEU A 490 7.53 -29.49 0.47
CA LEU A 490 6.57 -30.56 0.73
C LEU A 490 7.20 -31.80 1.39
N SER A 491 8.51 -32.00 1.29
CA SER A 491 9.20 -33.03 2.06
C SER A 491 9.28 -32.72 3.56
N ILE A 492 9.14 -31.46 3.94
CA ILE A 492 9.11 -30.97 5.33
C ILE A 492 7.67 -30.93 5.84
N ASP A 493 6.77 -30.30 5.07
CA ASP A 493 5.32 -30.21 5.36
C ASP A 493 4.48 -30.68 4.16
N PRO A 494 4.19 -32.00 4.08
CA PRO A 494 3.37 -32.55 3.00
C PRO A 494 1.94 -32.01 2.94
N SER A 495 1.45 -31.43 4.03
CA SER A 495 0.09 -30.90 4.14
C SER A 495 -0.05 -29.44 3.70
N ASN A 496 1.05 -28.75 3.42
CA ASN A 496 1.06 -27.36 3.05
C ASN A 496 0.40 -27.15 1.69
N LEU A 497 -0.75 -26.50 1.71
CA LEU A 497 -1.59 -26.35 0.53
C LEU A 497 -1.01 -25.33 -0.47
N ASP A 498 -0.35 -24.28 0.01
CA ASP A 498 0.28 -23.27 -0.86
C ASP A 498 1.44 -23.89 -1.66
N ALA A 499 2.22 -24.77 -1.03
CA ALA A 499 3.27 -25.51 -1.72
C ALA A 499 2.70 -26.53 -2.72
N GLN A 500 1.58 -27.19 -2.39
CA GLN A 500 0.87 -28.06 -3.32
C GLN A 500 0.35 -27.28 -4.54
N LEU A 501 -0.20 -26.07 -4.32
CA LEU A 501 -0.67 -25.17 -5.37
C LEU A 501 0.50 -24.69 -6.25
N ALA A 502 1.60 -24.24 -5.66
CA ALA A 502 2.78 -23.81 -6.41
C ALA A 502 3.36 -24.95 -7.27
N ARG A 503 3.43 -26.17 -6.71
CA ARG A 503 3.87 -27.36 -7.47
C ARG A 503 2.92 -27.68 -8.64
N ALA A 504 1.61 -27.66 -8.40
CA ALA A 504 0.62 -27.90 -9.45
C ALA A 504 0.71 -26.87 -10.58
N ALA A 505 0.87 -25.58 -10.26
CA ALA A 505 1.08 -24.52 -11.24
C ALA A 505 2.36 -24.76 -12.05
N ALA A 506 3.47 -25.09 -11.39
CA ALA A 506 4.75 -25.34 -12.03
C ALA A 506 4.68 -26.54 -12.99
N LEU A 507 4.09 -27.65 -12.56
CA LEU A 507 3.91 -28.85 -13.38
C LEU A 507 2.98 -28.59 -14.58
N THR A 508 1.92 -27.81 -14.37
CA THR A 508 1.00 -27.44 -15.46
C THR A 508 1.71 -26.61 -16.53
N LEU A 509 2.46 -25.60 -16.10
CA LEU A 509 3.17 -24.68 -17.00
C LEU A 509 4.37 -25.35 -17.69
N SER A 510 5.02 -26.33 -17.04
CA SER A 510 6.09 -27.12 -17.68
C SER A 510 5.59 -28.12 -18.72
N GLY A 511 4.28 -28.36 -18.80
CA GLY A 511 3.66 -29.33 -19.72
C GLY A 511 3.65 -30.77 -19.21
N ASP A 512 4.04 -31.04 -17.97
CA ASP A 512 3.88 -32.36 -17.33
C ASP A 512 2.43 -32.57 -16.88
N GLY A 513 1.57 -32.82 -17.87
CA GLY A 513 0.13 -32.93 -17.64
C GLY A 513 -0.28 -34.11 -16.76
N ALA A 514 0.51 -35.21 -16.70
CA ALA A 514 0.20 -36.35 -15.84
C ALA A 514 0.44 -36.02 -14.35
N SER A 515 1.62 -35.51 -14.04
CA SER A 515 1.96 -35.09 -12.67
C SER A 515 1.11 -33.91 -12.19
N ALA A 516 0.83 -32.94 -13.07
CA ALA A 516 -0.05 -31.82 -12.78
C ALA A 516 -1.46 -32.31 -12.39
N ARG A 517 -2.04 -33.23 -13.17
CA ARG A 517 -3.36 -33.80 -12.86
C ARG A 517 -3.39 -34.50 -11.52
N ALA A 518 -2.41 -35.36 -11.24
CA ALA A 518 -2.32 -36.06 -9.97
C ALA A 518 -2.23 -35.08 -8.78
N GLN A 519 -1.48 -33.98 -8.93
CA GLN A 519 -1.37 -32.95 -7.90
C GLN A 519 -2.67 -32.17 -7.74
N ILE A 520 -3.35 -31.81 -8.84
CA ILE A 520 -4.65 -31.12 -8.81
C ILE A 520 -5.69 -32.00 -8.09
N ASP A 521 -5.73 -33.31 -8.34
CA ASP A 521 -6.65 -34.25 -7.66
C ASP A 521 -6.42 -34.29 -6.12
N VAL A 522 -5.19 -34.09 -5.67
CA VAL A 522 -4.88 -33.96 -4.22
C VAL A 522 -5.49 -32.66 -3.68
N ILE A 523 -5.29 -31.55 -4.39
CA ILE A 523 -5.78 -30.22 -3.98
C ILE A 523 -7.31 -30.19 -3.99
N GLU A 524 -7.96 -30.79 -4.99
CA GLU A 524 -9.43 -30.88 -5.07
C GLU A 524 -10.03 -31.56 -3.84
N ARG A 525 -9.40 -32.62 -3.33
CA ARG A 525 -9.84 -33.27 -2.10
C ARG A 525 -9.69 -32.35 -0.89
N ALA A 526 -8.61 -31.57 -0.82
CA ALA A 526 -8.37 -30.63 0.27
C ALA A 526 -9.36 -29.45 0.24
N VAL A 527 -9.68 -28.93 -0.95
CA VAL A 527 -10.64 -27.80 -1.12
C VAL A 527 -12.06 -28.17 -0.65
N ARG A 528 -12.45 -29.44 -0.68
CA ARG A 528 -13.75 -29.86 -0.13
C ARG A 528 -13.90 -29.56 1.36
N THR A 529 -12.81 -29.56 2.11
CA THR A 529 -12.74 -29.23 3.54
C THR A 529 -12.25 -27.80 3.81
N ARG A 530 -11.61 -27.18 2.82
CA ARG A 530 -11.05 -25.82 2.87
C ARG A 530 -11.52 -24.99 1.66
N PRO A 531 -12.83 -24.64 1.58
CA PRO A 531 -13.40 -23.96 0.42
C PRO A 531 -12.84 -22.54 0.19
N GLU A 532 -12.12 -21.97 1.15
CA GLU A 532 -11.37 -20.73 0.99
C GLU A 532 -10.29 -20.81 -0.09
N MET A 533 -9.81 -22.00 -0.41
CA MET A 533 -8.79 -22.22 -1.46
C MET A 533 -9.38 -22.41 -2.86
N ALA A 534 -10.70 -22.32 -3.00
CA ALA A 534 -11.37 -22.53 -4.28
C ALA A 534 -10.89 -21.56 -5.38
N LEU A 535 -10.62 -20.30 -5.03
CA LEU A 535 -10.08 -19.31 -5.96
C LEU A 535 -8.71 -19.71 -6.51
N SER A 536 -7.81 -20.15 -5.63
CA SER A 536 -6.46 -20.57 -6.01
C SER A 536 -6.48 -21.82 -6.88
N LEU A 537 -7.33 -22.79 -6.57
CA LEU A 537 -7.52 -23.98 -7.40
C LEU A 537 -8.11 -23.61 -8.76
N ALA A 538 -9.09 -22.72 -8.81
CA ALA A 538 -9.70 -22.23 -10.05
C ALA A 538 -8.66 -21.59 -10.97
N ASN A 539 -7.74 -20.78 -10.43
CA ASN A 539 -6.63 -20.17 -11.18
C ASN A 539 -5.73 -21.25 -11.83
N ILE A 540 -5.39 -22.31 -11.08
CA ILE A 540 -4.56 -23.41 -11.62
C ILE A 540 -5.30 -24.17 -12.72
N LEU A 541 -6.57 -24.46 -12.52
CA LEU A 541 -7.41 -25.12 -13.53
C LEU A 541 -7.55 -24.26 -14.80
N ALA A 542 -7.65 -22.93 -14.64
CA ALA A 542 -7.67 -22.01 -15.77
C ALA A 542 -6.33 -22.05 -16.55
N ILE A 543 -5.20 -22.04 -15.87
CA ILE A 543 -3.86 -22.19 -16.48
C ILE A 543 -3.74 -23.56 -17.18
N ALA A 544 -4.34 -24.61 -16.61
CA ALA A 544 -4.37 -25.95 -17.19
C ALA A 544 -5.33 -26.08 -18.41
N GLY A 545 -6.06 -25.01 -18.76
CA GLY A 545 -7.06 -25.03 -19.83
C GLY A 545 -8.35 -25.79 -19.49
N ARG A 546 -8.55 -26.18 -18.21
CA ARG A 546 -9.75 -26.86 -17.70
C ARG A 546 -10.85 -25.84 -17.39
N CYS A 547 -11.25 -25.05 -18.41
CA CYS A 547 -12.09 -23.86 -18.25
C CYS A 547 -13.44 -24.13 -17.57
N ALA A 548 -14.12 -25.25 -17.89
CA ALA A 548 -15.41 -25.58 -17.29
C ALA A 548 -15.30 -25.91 -15.79
N GLU A 549 -14.24 -26.58 -15.40
CA GLU A 549 -13.97 -26.92 -14.01
C GLU A 549 -13.49 -25.68 -13.23
N ALA A 550 -12.60 -24.88 -13.82
CA ALA A 550 -12.18 -23.60 -13.25
C ALA A 550 -13.38 -22.71 -12.96
N ARG A 551 -14.32 -22.59 -13.91
CA ARG A 551 -15.58 -21.85 -13.71
C ARG A 551 -16.33 -22.33 -12.48
N SER A 552 -16.43 -23.64 -12.29
CA SER A 552 -17.16 -24.21 -11.14
C SER A 552 -16.53 -23.82 -9.80
N TYR A 553 -15.19 -23.77 -9.72
CA TYR A 553 -14.50 -23.36 -8.50
C TYR A 553 -14.49 -21.83 -8.31
N TYR A 554 -14.48 -21.03 -9.39
CA TYR A 554 -14.72 -19.58 -9.28
C TYR A 554 -16.13 -19.29 -8.75
N GLU A 555 -17.15 -20.09 -9.15
CA GLU A 555 -18.50 -19.97 -8.59
C GLU A 555 -18.53 -20.31 -7.08
N VAL A 556 -17.76 -21.29 -6.63
CA VAL A 556 -17.61 -21.59 -5.19
C VAL A 556 -16.98 -20.40 -4.46
N ALA A 557 -15.91 -19.83 -5.03
CA ALA A 557 -15.24 -18.66 -4.47
C ALA A 557 -16.19 -17.45 -4.40
N ARG A 558 -16.92 -17.16 -5.50
CA ARG A 558 -17.90 -16.07 -5.57
C ARG A 558 -19.05 -16.24 -4.56
N LYS A 559 -19.57 -17.44 -4.40
CA LYS A 559 -20.64 -17.72 -3.40
C LYS A 559 -20.17 -17.49 -1.99
N ARG A 560 -18.91 -17.81 -1.71
CA ARG A 560 -18.29 -17.59 -0.40
C ARG A 560 -18.01 -16.11 -0.13
N ASN A 561 -17.47 -15.42 -1.14
CA ASN A 561 -17.19 -14.00 -1.12
C ASN A 561 -17.78 -13.32 -2.37
N PRO A 562 -19.03 -12.85 -2.33
CA PRO A 562 -19.67 -12.21 -3.48
C PRO A 562 -19.02 -10.88 -3.89
N ARG A 563 -18.16 -10.31 -3.06
CA ARG A 563 -17.43 -9.08 -3.34
C ARG A 563 -15.93 -9.32 -3.56
N ASP A 564 -15.56 -10.51 -4.02
CA ASP A 564 -14.21 -10.80 -4.47
C ASP A 564 -14.07 -10.48 -5.97
N PRO A 565 -13.39 -9.39 -6.35
CA PRO A 565 -13.25 -9.03 -7.75
C PRO A 565 -12.46 -10.09 -8.54
N GLY A 566 -11.54 -10.82 -7.91
CA GLY A 566 -10.78 -11.90 -8.54
C GLY A 566 -11.65 -13.06 -8.96
N ALA A 567 -12.66 -13.44 -8.17
CA ALA A 567 -13.61 -14.48 -8.52
C ALA A 567 -14.46 -14.07 -9.73
N HIS A 568 -14.93 -12.82 -9.77
CA HIS A 568 -15.68 -12.29 -10.91
C HIS A 568 -14.83 -12.17 -12.19
N VAL A 569 -13.59 -11.69 -12.10
CA VAL A 569 -12.66 -11.67 -13.25
C VAL A 569 -12.37 -13.07 -13.75
N GLY A 570 -12.18 -14.04 -12.85
CA GLY A 570 -12.00 -15.45 -13.18
C GLY A 570 -13.20 -16.01 -13.93
N LEU A 571 -14.42 -15.74 -13.45
CA LEU A 571 -15.66 -16.12 -14.13
C LEU A 571 -15.77 -15.47 -15.51
N ALA A 572 -15.50 -14.17 -15.60
CA ALA A 572 -15.50 -13.46 -16.87
C ALA A 572 -14.55 -14.10 -17.90
N ARG A 573 -13.31 -14.41 -17.49
CA ARG A 573 -12.32 -15.11 -18.34
C ARG A 573 -12.79 -16.49 -18.77
N MET A 574 -13.36 -17.28 -17.84
CA MET A 574 -13.84 -18.62 -18.17
C MET A 574 -15.07 -18.60 -19.08
N GLN A 575 -16.00 -17.66 -18.87
CA GLN A 575 -17.14 -17.49 -19.78
C GLN A 575 -16.67 -17.06 -21.19
N LEU A 576 -15.72 -16.14 -21.29
CA LEU A 576 -15.11 -15.77 -22.57
C LEU A 576 -14.53 -17.01 -23.27
N ALA A 577 -13.72 -17.81 -22.57
CA ALA A 577 -13.10 -19.03 -23.09
C ALA A 577 -14.11 -20.15 -23.43
N LEU A 578 -15.33 -20.06 -22.94
CA LEU A 578 -16.43 -21.00 -23.24
C LEU A 578 -17.43 -20.44 -24.27
N GLY A 579 -17.19 -19.20 -24.77
CA GLY A 579 -18.04 -18.57 -25.78
C GLY A 579 -19.27 -17.85 -25.23
N GLY A 580 -19.38 -17.70 -23.91
CA GLY A 580 -20.44 -16.94 -23.24
C GLY A 580 -20.06 -15.47 -23.12
N PHE A 581 -20.15 -14.71 -24.20
CA PHE A 581 -19.64 -13.33 -24.26
C PHE A 581 -20.45 -12.35 -23.41
N GLU A 582 -21.78 -12.52 -23.36
CA GLU A 582 -22.67 -11.69 -22.55
C GLU A 582 -22.44 -11.91 -21.06
N GLU A 583 -22.37 -13.16 -20.61
CA GLU A 583 -22.08 -13.52 -19.24
C GLU A 583 -20.65 -13.09 -18.84
N SER A 584 -19.70 -13.18 -19.78
CA SER A 584 -18.34 -12.67 -19.57
C SER A 584 -18.35 -11.16 -19.28
N ALA A 585 -19.05 -10.38 -20.12
CA ALA A 585 -19.20 -8.95 -19.91
C ALA A 585 -19.90 -8.63 -18.57
N GLY A 586 -20.96 -9.39 -18.24
CA GLY A 586 -21.68 -9.24 -16.95
C GLY A 586 -20.77 -9.43 -15.75
N HIS A 587 -20.00 -10.53 -15.71
CA HIS A 587 -19.06 -10.75 -14.61
C HIS A 587 -17.92 -9.74 -14.56
N ALA A 588 -17.44 -9.25 -15.70
CA ALA A 588 -16.46 -8.18 -15.73
C ALA A 588 -17.01 -6.88 -15.14
N LEU A 589 -18.27 -6.53 -15.45
CA LEU A 589 -18.96 -5.37 -14.86
C LEU A 589 -19.20 -5.55 -13.37
N ASP A 590 -19.58 -6.74 -12.89
CA ASP A 590 -19.68 -7.05 -11.45
C ASP A 590 -18.34 -6.79 -10.73
N ALA A 591 -17.21 -7.21 -11.34
CA ALA A 591 -15.88 -6.93 -10.79
C ALA A 591 -15.60 -5.42 -10.72
N LEU A 592 -16.00 -4.67 -11.74
CA LEU A 592 -15.81 -3.21 -11.81
C LEU A 592 -16.73 -2.44 -10.85
N GLU A 593 -17.91 -2.97 -10.52
CA GLU A 593 -18.75 -2.41 -9.46
C GLU A 593 -18.08 -2.51 -8.08
N ILE A 594 -17.29 -3.57 -7.87
CA ILE A 594 -16.54 -3.78 -6.64
C ILE A 594 -15.27 -2.90 -6.62
N THR A 595 -14.54 -2.87 -7.74
CA THR A 595 -13.26 -2.15 -7.88
C THR A 595 -13.22 -1.53 -9.28
N GLN A 596 -13.54 -0.24 -9.38
CA GLN A 596 -13.66 0.47 -10.68
C GLN A 596 -12.35 0.49 -11.47
N ALA A 597 -11.22 0.66 -10.83
CA ALA A 597 -9.91 0.71 -11.46
C ALA A 597 -9.21 -0.66 -11.48
N LEU A 598 -9.87 -1.68 -12.01
CA LEU A 598 -9.35 -3.05 -12.14
C LEU A 598 -8.98 -3.34 -13.61
N PRO A 599 -7.70 -3.20 -13.99
CA PRO A 599 -7.26 -3.34 -15.38
C PRO A 599 -7.63 -4.69 -16.01
N GLU A 600 -7.54 -5.78 -15.24
CA GLU A 600 -7.87 -7.12 -15.72
C GLU A 600 -9.35 -7.27 -16.07
N ALA A 601 -10.23 -6.67 -15.30
CA ALA A 601 -11.67 -6.67 -15.57
C ALA A 601 -11.99 -5.88 -16.86
N HIS A 602 -11.38 -4.70 -17.00
CA HIS A 602 -11.50 -3.88 -18.21
C HIS A 602 -10.95 -4.60 -19.46
N ALA A 603 -9.85 -5.33 -19.34
CA ALA A 603 -9.28 -6.10 -20.45
C ALA A 603 -10.24 -7.21 -20.92
N VAL A 604 -10.80 -7.98 -19.97
CA VAL A 604 -11.76 -9.05 -20.30
C VAL A 604 -13.08 -8.46 -20.81
N LEU A 605 -13.57 -7.36 -20.24
CA LEU A 605 -14.75 -6.64 -20.75
C LEU A 605 -14.53 -6.21 -22.20
N GLY A 606 -13.38 -5.63 -22.52
CA GLY A 606 -13.03 -5.22 -23.87
C GLY A 606 -12.99 -6.39 -24.85
N ALA A 607 -12.44 -7.54 -24.44
CA ALA A 607 -12.45 -8.77 -25.23
C ALA A 607 -13.87 -9.30 -25.48
N ALA A 608 -14.71 -9.35 -24.45
CA ALA A 608 -16.09 -9.80 -24.56
C ALA A 608 -16.93 -8.89 -25.48
N LEU A 609 -16.79 -7.56 -25.33
CA LEU A 609 -17.45 -6.57 -26.19
C LEU A 609 -17.00 -6.67 -27.66
N ALA A 610 -15.72 -6.94 -27.91
CA ALA A 610 -15.21 -7.16 -29.27
C ALA A 610 -15.89 -8.37 -29.92
N TRP A 611 -16.02 -9.49 -29.21
CA TRP A 611 -16.75 -10.67 -29.72
C TRP A 611 -18.25 -10.42 -29.91
N TYR A 612 -18.85 -9.58 -29.07
CA TYR A 612 -20.24 -9.16 -29.16
C TYR A 612 -20.49 -8.21 -30.35
N GLY A 613 -19.43 -7.58 -30.88
CA GLY A 613 -19.50 -6.66 -32.01
C GLY A 613 -19.63 -5.19 -31.62
N ASP A 614 -19.35 -4.86 -30.36
CA ASP A 614 -19.28 -3.48 -29.85
C ASP A 614 -17.83 -3.03 -29.75
N GLU A 615 -17.20 -2.83 -30.90
CA GLU A 615 -15.79 -2.45 -30.98
C GLU A 615 -15.47 -1.08 -30.38
N ALA A 616 -16.43 -0.14 -30.38
CA ALA A 616 -16.23 1.20 -29.83
C ALA A 616 -16.07 1.16 -28.30
N ASN A 617 -16.96 0.45 -27.60
CA ASN A 617 -16.87 0.24 -26.17
C ASN A 617 -15.73 -0.71 -25.80
N ALA A 618 -15.44 -1.72 -26.65
CA ALA A 618 -14.26 -2.58 -26.49
C ALA A 618 -12.97 -1.76 -26.48
N LYS A 619 -12.78 -0.85 -27.45
CA LYS A 619 -11.62 0.04 -27.52
C LYS A 619 -11.51 0.91 -26.26
N SER A 620 -12.62 1.46 -25.77
CA SER A 620 -12.66 2.31 -24.58
C SER A 620 -12.24 1.53 -23.33
N SER A 621 -12.78 0.33 -23.14
CA SER A 621 -12.42 -0.56 -22.02
C SER A 621 -10.96 -0.98 -22.07
N LEU A 622 -10.44 -1.38 -23.22
CA LEU A 622 -9.05 -1.76 -23.41
C LEU A 622 -8.11 -0.56 -23.19
N ALA A 623 -8.50 0.64 -23.64
CA ALA A 623 -7.73 1.86 -23.40
C ALA A 623 -7.65 2.18 -21.89
N PHE A 624 -8.73 1.95 -21.15
CA PHE A 624 -8.73 2.08 -19.72
C PHE A 624 -7.78 1.06 -19.07
N ALA A 625 -7.88 -0.21 -19.42
CA ALA A 625 -6.99 -1.26 -18.93
C ALA A 625 -5.52 -0.90 -19.13
N LEU A 626 -5.14 -0.48 -20.33
CA LEU A 626 -3.76 -0.14 -20.69
C LEU A 626 -3.27 1.17 -20.08
N ARG A 627 -4.16 2.09 -19.76
CA ARG A 627 -3.82 3.32 -19.02
C ARG A 627 -3.44 2.99 -17.59
N HIS A 628 -4.12 2.04 -16.98
CA HIS A 628 -3.93 1.63 -15.59
C HIS A 628 -2.87 0.52 -15.42
N ASP A 629 -2.67 -0.32 -16.42
CA ASP A 629 -1.58 -1.30 -16.49
C ASP A 629 -1.09 -1.46 -17.93
N SER A 630 -0.08 -0.69 -18.28
CA SER A 630 0.55 -0.73 -19.63
C SER A 630 1.29 -2.04 -19.93
N GLY A 631 1.44 -2.92 -18.95
CA GLY A 631 2.09 -4.22 -19.07
C GLY A 631 1.15 -5.38 -19.41
N GLN A 632 -0.13 -5.11 -19.72
CA GLN A 632 -1.10 -6.17 -20.08
C GLN A 632 -0.99 -6.56 -21.55
N LEU A 633 -0.23 -7.64 -21.81
CA LEU A 633 -0.04 -8.17 -23.16
C LEU A 633 -1.37 -8.48 -23.86
N ASP A 634 -2.31 -9.16 -23.20
CA ASP A 634 -3.60 -9.50 -23.79
C ASP A 634 -4.43 -8.27 -24.14
N ALA A 635 -4.42 -7.23 -23.30
CA ALA A 635 -5.10 -5.98 -23.61
C ALA A 635 -4.51 -5.27 -24.84
N GLU A 636 -3.17 -5.27 -25.03
CA GLU A 636 -2.54 -4.73 -26.24
C GLU A 636 -2.86 -5.58 -27.48
N ARG A 637 -2.90 -6.91 -27.36
CA ARG A 637 -3.31 -7.80 -28.47
C ARG A 637 -4.75 -7.50 -28.91
N TRP A 638 -5.67 -7.39 -27.97
CA TRP A 638 -7.06 -7.03 -28.27
C TRP A 638 -7.18 -5.60 -28.82
N MET A 639 -6.44 -4.64 -28.26
CA MET A 639 -6.43 -3.26 -28.75
C MET A 639 -6.01 -3.19 -30.22
N ALA A 640 -4.97 -3.93 -30.62
CA ALA A 640 -4.53 -3.96 -32.01
C ALA A 640 -5.65 -4.43 -32.95
N LEU A 641 -6.30 -5.55 -32.61
CA LEU A 641 -7.35 -6.15 -33.45
C LEU A 641 -8.62 -5.28 -33.52
N VAL A 642 -9.02 -4.72 -32.39
CA VAL A 642 -10.20 -3.83 -32.32
C VAL A 642 -9.95 -2.53 -33.10
N CYS A 643 -8.75 -1.95 -32.99
CA CYS A 643 -8.39 -0.74 -33.73
C CYS A 643 -8.31 -1.01 -35.26
N GLU A 644 -7.81 -2.18 -35.70
CA GLU A 644 -7.84 -2.56 -37.11
C GLU A 644 -9.27 -2.65 -37.66
N ARG A 645 -10.20 -3.21 -36.90
CA ARG A 645 -11.62 -3.28 -37.32
C ARG A 645 -12.28 -1.90 -37.38
N LEU A 646 -11.88 -0.98 -36.48
CA LEU A 646 -12.36 0.41 -36.47
C LEU A 646 -11.65 1.31 -37.51
N GLY A 647 -10.63 0.81 -38.22
CA GLY A 647 -9.82 1.59 -39.16
C GLY A 647 -8.85 2.58 -38.49
N ASP A 648 -8.59 2.44 -37.19
CA ASP A 648 -7.60 3.23 -36.46
C ASP A 648 -6.20 2.61 -36.62
N VAL A 649 -5.63 2.85 -37.81
CA VAL A 649 -4.37 2.24 -38.25
C VAL A 649 -3.19 2.63 -37.34
N GLU A 650 -3.11 3.88 -36.92
CA GLU A 650 -2.02 4.38 -36.09
C GLU A 650 -1.98 3.68 -34.72
N ARG A 651 -3.14 3.62 -34.05
CA ARG A 651 -3.25 2.95 -32.75
C ARG A 651 -3.03 1.44 -32.86
N ALA A 652 -3.51 0.82 -33.93
CA ALA A 652 -3.30 -0.62 -34.19
C ALA A 652 -1.80 -0.94 -34.38
N GLN A 653 -1.08 -0.15 -35.17
CA GLN A 653 0.37 -0.31 -35.36
C GLN A 653 1.15 -0.12 -34.06
N THR A 654 0.79 0.89 -33.27
CA THR A 654 1.39 1.12 -31.95
C THR A 654 1.20 -0.07 -31.02
N ALA A 655 0.00 -0.63 -30.97
CA ALA A 655 -0.31 -1.80 -30.15
C ALA A 655 0.47 -3.04 -30.61
N ARG A 656 0.56 -3.29 -31.93
CA ARG A 656 1.37 -4.40 -32.49
C ARG A 656 2.85 -4.26 -32.16
N ALA A 657 3.41 -3.05 -32.24
CA ALA A 657 4.81 -2.80 -31.87
C ALA A 657 5.06 -3.10 -30.38
N ARG A 658 4.13 -2.74 -29.50
CA ARG A 658 4.19 -3.07 -28.06
C ARG A 658 4.10 -4.56 -27.82
N VAL A 659 3.17 -5.26 -28.48
CA VAL A 659 3.06 -6.72 -28.39
C VAL A 659 4.39 -7.37 -28.80
N ALA A 660 4.98 -6.98 -29.94
CA ALA A 660 6.27 -7.50 -30.39
C ALA A 660 7.39 -7.25 -29.35
N SER A 661 7.42 -6.06 -28.73
CA SER A 661 8.36 -5.75 -27.65
C SER A 661 8.17 -6.64 -26.44
N PHE A 662 6.92 -6.85 -25.99
CA PHE A 662 6.63 -7.78 -24.88
C PHE A 662 7.06 -9.22 -25.19
N LEU A 663 6.69 -9.73 -26.36
CA LEU A 663 7.04 -11.09 -26.78
C LEU A 663 8.55 -11.33 -26.86
N ALA A 664 9.34 -10.28 -27.14
CA ALA A 664 10.80 -10.35 -27.15
C ALA A 664 11.41 -10.48 -25.75
N THR A 665 10.69 -10.12 -24.69
CA THR A 665 11.18 -10.10 -23.30
C THR A 665 10.68 -11.27 -22.46
N ILE A 666 9.62 -11.97 -22.88
CA ILE A 666 9.06 -13.09 -22.12
C ILE A 666 9.72 -14.42 -22.51
N ALA A 667 10.06 -15.20 -21.47
CA ALA A 667 10.72 -16.50 -21.67
C ALA A 667 9.79 -17.60 -22.22
N VAL A 668 8.49 -17.44 -22.04
CA VAL A 668 7.45 -18.41 -22.46
C VAL A 668 6.29 -17.66 -23.11
N LEU A 669 6.03 -17.99 -24.36
CA LEU A 669 4.89 -17.43 -25.07
C LEU A 669 3.58 -17.88 -24.41
N PRO A 670 2.63 -16.98 -24.17
CA PRO A 670 1.31 -17.34 -23.65
C PRO A 670 0.59 -18.22 -24.69
N LYS A 671 -0.03 -19.31 -24.22
CA LYS A 671 -0.94 -20.09 -25.07
C LYS A 671 -2.23 -19.31 -25.25
N ASP A 672 -2.69 -19.20 -26.50
CA ASP A 672 -4.00 -18.61 -26.76
C ASP A 672 -5.11 -19.48 -26.15
N ALA A 673 -5.96 -18.82 -25.34
CA ALA A 673 -7.18 -19.42 -24.87
C ALA A 673 -8.21 -19.53 -26.02
N PRO A 674 -9.16 -20.47 -25.98
CA PRO A 674 -10.30 -20.47 -26.90
C PRO A 674 -11.00 -19.12 -26.93
N PHE A 675 -11.43 -18.67 -28.08
CA PHE A 675 -11.98 -17.33 -28.32
C PHE A 675 -11.04 -16.17 -27.93
N GLY A 676 -9.74 -16.43 -27.89
CA GLY A 676 -8.70 -15.43 -27.69
C GLY A 676 -8.44 -14.57 -28.93
N PRO A 677 -7.40 -13.69 -28.88
CA PRO A 677 -7.05 -12.81 -29.99
C PRO A 677 -6.81 -13.52 -31.32
N ALA A 678 -6.17 -14.71 -31.31
CA ALA A 678 -5.90 -15.47 -32.53
C ALA A 678 -7.18 -15.95 -33.21
N ASP A 679 -8.16 -16.48 -32.46
CA ASP A 679 -9.45 -16.90 -33.02
C ASP A 679 -10.25 -15.73 -33.56
N PHE A 680 -10.21 -14.59 -32.86
CA PHE A 680 -10.85 -13.37 -33.32
C PHE A 680 -10.22 -12.85 -34.61
N ALA A 681 -8.89 -12.80 -34.71
CA ALA A 681 -8.18 -12.40 -35.91
C ALA A 681 -8.55 -13.31 -37.09
N LYS A 682 -8.54 -14.64 -36.89
CA LYS A 682 -8.94 -15.62 -37.90
C LYS A 682 -10.39 -15.42 -38.37
N LYS A 683 -11.34 -15.21 -37.43
CA LYS A 683 -12.76 -15.00 -37.76
C LYS A 683 -12.97 -13.76 -38.63
N HIS A 684 -12.21 -12.71 -38.41
CA HIS A 684 -12.38 -11.42 -39.05
C HIS A 684 -11.38 -11.16 -40.20
N GLY A 685 -10.55 -12.15 -40.57
CA GLY A 685 -9.56 -12.02 -41.66
C GLY A 685 -8.43 -11.02 -41.37
N LEU A 686 -8.12 -10.81 -40.09
CA LEU A 686 -7.06 -9.92 -39.63
C LEU A 686 -5.71 -10.66 -39.54
N ALA A 687 -4.61 -9.93 -39.61
CA ALA A 687 -3.30 -10.51 -39.41
C ALA A 687 -3.14 -11.06 -37.97
N ALA A 688 -2.49 -12.22 -37.83
CA ALA A 688 -2.17 -12.80 -36.52
C ALA A 688 -1.33 -11.84 -35.66
N ILE A 689 -1.49 -11.96 -34.34
CA ILE A 689 -0.87 -11.06 -33.41
C ILE A 689 -0.25 -11.81 -32.22
#